data_f2ea6a993f953e973b0293d38e911e50
#
_entry.id   f2ea6a993f953e973b0293d38e911e50
#
_cell.length_a   1.000
_cell.length_b   1.000
_cell.length_c   1.000
_cell.angle_alpha   90.00
_cell.angle_beta   90.00
_cell.angle_gamma   90.00
#
_symmetry.space_group_name_H-M   'P 1'
#
loop_
_entity.id
_entity.type
_entity.pdbx_description
1 polymer ?
#
loop_
_entity_poly.entity_id
_entity_poly.type
_entity_poly.pdbx_seq_one_letter_code
_entity_poly.pdbx_strand_id
1 'polypeptide(L)'
;MKLMVLDGNSLVNRAFFGIKLLTAKDGRYTNAIYGFQNILLNLLAAHKPDAVAIAWDLRAPTFRHKAYDGYKATRHGMPEELAQQMPVLKELLTDLGFVQVSSEGWEADDILGTLAAACEAAGGTTLLATGDRDSLQLVDDNTTVLLATNKETISMDPAAIREKYGVEPPQLIDVKSLMGDSSDNIPGVPGIGEKTALALVAKFGTLENIYANLEDKAIKPGQRAKLSANRDKADLSYMLGTIRKDAPIETDPAAYIRQSGDPAAAAQLLATLEMHKMVDRWGLEEGGAAAAPVDAVPPEEVEPAPLPLLVEGRLFVAQNADGSWYAVQGQEVYLPGTDRLAALLDSDAEIWAFDAKPLYRLALEQGHIGKALHFDGKLAAYLLNPSATSYAVKSLAAEYGVAAAFHCEAAPDAGVLAALLERLAAELDASGQRKLHDEMELPLARVLADMERIGFAVDADGIRAFGDSLRGELDGILQNIYTEVGYEFNVNSPKQLGEALFDKLGLPPRKKNARGYSTDAATLESLRPYSPVIDEILKYRTYAKLLSTYVDGLLAAQAADGRVHSTFIQTETRTGRISSTEPNLQNIPIRTELGSRLRGYFVAGDGQQLVDADYSQIELRILAHITGDEHMQQAFLNGADIHRSTAAKIYHIPESEVTPQLRSASKAINFGIMYGKGAYSLSKDLDVSVKEADAFLKTYLDTFPKVDGYMQDCIAHAKEKGYVETLFGRRRALPELASSNFQVRASGERMARNTPIQGTAADIIKLAMVHVWQRLRDEKLQARLLLQVHDELIVEAPDSEVDTVRRILQEEMEHVVHYSVPLTTEVGTGKTWLEAH
;
A
#
# COMPACT_ATOMS: atom_id res chain seq x y z
N MET A 1 14.22 38.42 -5.34
CA MET A 1 13.94 37.13 -5.96
C MET A 1 14.29 36.04 -4.96
N LYS A 2 13.41 35.06 -4.79
CA LYS A 2 13.63 33.90 -3.92
C LYS A 2 13.98 32.69 -4.78
N LEU A 3 15.23 32.28 -4.75
CA LEU A 3 15.71 31.08 -5.47
C LEU A 3 15.66 29.87 -4.55
N MET A 4 15.13 28.75 -5.02
CA MET A 4 15.25 27.45 -4.36
C MET A 4 16.20 26.55 -5.16
N VAL A 5 17.21 26.00 -4.50
CA VAL A 5 18.14 25.06 -5.12
C VAL A 5 18.02 23.73 -4.41
N LEU A 6 17.70 22.69 -5.18
CA LEU A 6 17.56 21.32 -4.66
C LEU A 6 18.82 20.52 -4.97
N ASP A 7 19.33 19.83 -3.96
CA ASP A 7 20.28 18.73 -4.15
C ASP A 7 19.52 17.48 -4.62
N GLY A 8 19.51 17.26 -5.93
CA GLY A 8 18.75 16.20 -6.57
C GLY A 8 19.18 14.82 -6.10
N ASN A 9 20.48 14.58 -5.97
CA ASN A 9 21.01 13.29 -5.55
C ASN A 9 20.66 12.95 -4.10
N SER A 10 20.81 13.90 -3.20
CA SER A 10 20.48 13.73 -1.80
C SER A 10 18.98 13.46 -1.62
N LEU A 11 18.12 14.27 -2.26
CA LEU A 11 16.67 14.15 -2.12
C LEU A 11 16.11 12.87 -2.78
N VAL A 12 16.65 12.45 -3.94
CA VAL A 12 16.20 11.20 -4.59
C VAL A 12 16.60 9.95 -3.80
N ASN A 13 17.82 9.93 -3.25
CA ASN A 13 18.25 8.84 -2.35
C ASN A 13 17.32 8.76 -1.13
N ARG A 14 17.01 9.89 -0.53
CA ARG A 14 16.07 9.97 0.58
C ARG A 14 14.68 9.44 0.20
N ALA A 15 14.15 9.83 -0.94
CA ALA A 15 12.87 9.35 -1.45
C ALA A 15 12.90 7.82 -1.63
N PHE A 16 13.97 7.30 -2.22
CA PHE A 16 14.17 5.88 -2.47
C PHE A 16 14.19 5.04 -1.18
N PHE A 17 14.99 5.44 -0.18
CA PHE A 17 15.08 4.71 1.08
C PHE A 17 13.93 5.00 2.05
N GLY A 18 13.22 6.10 1.87
CA GLY A 18 12.09 6.52 2.71
C GLY A 18 10.77 5.81 2.36
N ILE A 19 10.63 5.31 1.14
CA ILE A 19 9.43 4.67 0.62
C ILE A 19 9.77 3.22 0.24
N LYS A 20 8.89 2.28 0.59
CA LYS A 20 9.03 0.88 0.14
C LYS A 20 9.11 0.85 -1.38
N LEU A 21 9.82 -0.13 -1.93
CA LEU A 21 9.87 -0.31 -3.38
C LEU A 21 8.46 -0.41 -3.95
N LEU A 22 8.17 0.45 -4.92
CA LEU A 22 6.97 0.46 -5.72
C LEU A 22 7.37 0.17 -7.15
N THR A 23 6.52 -0.56 -7.85
CA THR A 23 6.73 -0.89 -9.28
C THR A 23 5.46 -0.58 -10.04
N ALA A 24 5.61 -0.06 -11.25
CA ALA A 24 4.54 0.01 -12.22
C ALA A 24 4.28 -1.37 -12.85
N LYS A 25 3.19 -1.51 -13.57
CA LYS A 25 2.72 -2.73 -14.26
C LYS A 25 3.79 -3.35 -15.19
N ASP A 26 4.58 -2.52 -15.83
CA ASP A 26 5.68 -2.93 -16.70
C ASP A 26 6.97 -3.33 -15.96
N GLY A 27 6.93 -3.34 -14.63
CA GLY A 27 8.04 -3.72 -13.76
C GLY A 27 9.04 -2.60 -13.45
N ARG A 28 8.87 -1.38 -13.99
CA ARG A 28 9.73 -0.25 -13.63
C ARG A 28 9.55 0.15 -12.18
N TYR A 29 10.65 0.44 -11.50
CA TYR A 29 10.62 0.96 -10.15
C TYR A 29 10.18 2.43 -10.14
N THR A 30 9.35 2.82 -9.16
CA THR A 30 8.69 4.13 -9.16
C THR A 30 8.75 4.87 -7.82
N ASN A 31 9.19 4.21 -6.76
CA ASN A 31 9.19 4.76 -5.39
C ASN A 31 10.04 6.03 -5.22
N ALA A 32 11.20 6.11 -5.87
CA ALA A 32 12.06 7.29 -5.81
C ALA A 32 11.44 8.47 -6.55
N ILE A 33 10.87 8.22 -7.75
CA ILE A 33 10.17 9.23 -8.54
C ILE A 33 8.99 9.79 -7.76
N TYR A 34 8.15 8.91 -7.20
CA TYR A 34 7.00 9.29 -6.39
C TYR A 34 7.40 10.09 -5.15
N GLY A 35 8.43 9.64 -4.43
CA GLY A 35 8.90 10.31 -3.23
C GLY A 35 9.53 11.67 -3.50
N PHE A 36 10.32 11.79 -4.57
CA PHE A 36 10.94 13.05 -4.98
C PHE A 36 9.89 14.10 -5.34
N GLN A 37 8.88 13.72 -6.12
CA GLN A 37 7.77 14.61 -6.46
C GLN A 37 7.01 15.11 -5.23
N ASN A 38 6.76 14.21 -4.26
CA ASN A 38 6.11 14.60 -3.00
C ASN A 38 6.95 15.62 -2.23
N ILE A 39 8.27 15.43 -2.15
CA ILE A 39 9.18 16.38 -1.50
C ILE A 39 9.12 17.71 -2.24
N LEU A 40 9.27 17.72 -3.55
CA LEU A 40 9.27 18.93 -4.38
C LEU A 40 7.96 19.70 -4.25
N LEU A 41 6.81 19.05 -4.43
CA LEU A 41 5.49 19.68 -4.29
C LEU A 41 5.27 20.30 -2.92
N ASN A 42 5.70 19.62 -1.86
CA ASN A 42 5.57 20.14 -0.49
C ASN A 42 6.46 21.37 -0.27
N LEU A 43 7.69 21.37 -0.81
CA LEU A 43 8.61 22.51 -0.74
C LEU A 43 8.05 23.72 -1.53
N LEU A 44 7.53 23.49 -2.72
CA LEU A 44 6.93 24.54 -3.55
C LEU A 44 5.71 25.16 -2.86
N ALA A 45 4.83 24.34 -2.29
CA ALA A 45 3.63 24.79 -1.59
C ALA A 45 3.98 25.62 -0.33
N ALA A 46 4.97 25.17 0.46
CA ALA A 46 5.36 25.80 1.71
C ALA A 46 6.11 27.13 1.50
N HIS A 47 6.99 27.20 0.50
CA HIS A 47 7.94 28.30 0.38
C HIS A 47 7.68 29.24 -0.80
N LYS A 48 6.95 28.82 -1.82
CA LYS A 48 6.58 29.62 -3.01
C LYS A 48 7.78 30.37 -3.60
N PRO A 49 8.83 29.66 -4.08
CA PRO A 49 10.00 30.29 -4.68
C PRO A 49 9.66 30.91 -6.04
N ASP A 50 10.38 31.98 -6.42
CA ASP A 50 10.26 32.60 -7.75
C ASP A 50 10.98 31.77 -8.83
N ALA A 51 12.07 31.08 -8.45
CA ALA A 51 12.88 30.25 -9.33
C ALA A 51 13.33 28.96 -8.62
N VAL A 52 13.53 27.88 -9.39
CA VAL A 52 13.92 26.57 -8.85
C VAL A 52 15.01 25.97 -9.74
N ALA A 53 16.16 25.65 -9.14
CA ALA A 53 17.24 24.90 -9.76
C ALA A 53 17.35 23.51 -9.12
N ILE A 54 17.59 22.46 -9.94
CA ILE A 54 17.82 21.10 -9.42
C ILE A 54 19.24 20.69 -9.79
N ALA A 55 20.12 20.60 -8.81
CA ALA A 55 21.53 20.27 -8.98
C ALA A 55 21.76 18.75 -8.95
N TRP A 56 22.59 18.25 -9.87
CA TRP A 56 22.93 16.83 -9.97
C TRP A 56 24.44 16.59 -9.98
N ASP A 57 24.87 15.56 -9.25
CA ASP A 57 26.22 15.03 -9.39
C ASP A 57 26.38 14.30 -10.73
N LEU A 58 27.56 14.42 -11.33
CA LEU A 58 28.00 13.62 -12.46
C LEU A 58 28.92 12.48 -12.00
N ARG A 59 28.97 11.40 -12.78
CA ARG A 59 29.88 10.25 -12.48
C ARG A 59 31.38 10.56 -12.71
N ALA A 60 31.71 11.76 -13.21
CA ALA A 60 33.08 12.17 -13.47
C ALA A 60 33.83 12.45 -12.15
N PRO A 61 35.15 12.16 -12.06
CA PRO A 61 35.95 12.52 -10.90
C PRO A 61 36.00 14.03 -10.68
N THR A 62 35.75 14.47 -9.46
CA THR A 62 35.80 15.89 -9.07
C THR A 62 37.22 16.32 -8.67
N PHE A 63 37.43 17.60 -8.44
CA PHE A 63 38.71 18.12 -7.95
C PHE A 63 39.10 17.49 -6.60
N ARG A 64 38.12 17.08 -5.78
CA ARG A 64 38.35 16.39 -4.51
C ARG A 64 38.93 14.99 -4.71
N HIS A 65 38.43 14.24 -5.68
CA HIS A 65 38.99 12.94 -6.05
C HIS A 65 40.44 13.06 -6.59
N LYS A 66 40.74 14.13 -7.32
CA LYS A 66 42.09 14.40 -7.81
C LYS A 66 43.08 14.79 -6.70
N ALA A 67 42.58 15.41 -5.61
CA ALA A 67 43.38 15.85 -4.48
C ALA A 67 43.61 14.73 -3.45
N TYR A 68 42.67 13.76 -3.33
CA TYR A 68 42.74 12.68 -2.37
C TYR A 68 42.06 11.39 -2.90
N ASP A 69 42.86 10.37 -3.20
CA ASP A 69 42.39 9.07 -3.76
C ASP A 69 41.41 8.35 -2.83
N GLY A 70 41.47 8.62 -1.53
CA GLY A 70 40.59 8.05 -0.53
C GLY A 70 39.19 8.68 -0.48
N TYR A 71 38.97 9.83 -1.16
CA TYR A 71 37.73 10.57 -1.07
C TYR A 71 36.54 9.72 -1.61
N LYS A 72 35.52 9.56 -0.79
CA LYS A 72 34.30 8.73 -1.08
C LYS A 72 34.57 7.27 -1.48
N ALA A 73 35.80 6.73 -1.24
CA ALA A 73 36.19 5.39 -1.63
C ALA A 73 35.40 4.27 -0.91
N THR A 74 34.77 4.58 0.21
CA THR A 74 33.96 3.64 1.00
C THR A 74 32.47 3.64 0.60
N ARG A 75 32.05 4.54 -0.30
CA ARG A 75 30.64 4.60 -0.74
C ARG A 75 30.32 3.42 -1.65
N HIS A 76 29.23 2.74 -1.33
CA HIS A 76 28.64 1.74 -2.23
C HIS A 76 28.01 2.41 -3.44
N GLY A 77 28.02 1.73 -4.60
CA GLY A 77 27.37 2.23 -5.80
C GLY A 77 25.87 2.43 -5.61
N MET A 78 25.25 3.23 -6.49
CA MET A 78 23.80 3.44 -6.51
C MET A 78 23.09 2.09 -6.74
N PRO A 79 22.05 1.74 -5.94
CA PRO A 79 21.23 0.55 -6.19
C PRO A 79 20.69 0.53 -7.62
N GLU A 80 20.59 -0.63 -8.22
CA GLU A 80 20.13 -0.78 -9.61
C GLU A 80 18.69 -0.27 -9.77
N GLU A 81 17.84 -0.54 -8.79
CA GLU A 81 16.45 -0.08 -8.74
C GLU A 81 16.32 1.45 -8.70
N LEU A 82 17.29 2.14 -8.10
CA LEU A 82 17.35 3.60 -8.13
C LEU A 82 17.95 4.10 -9.44
N ALA A 83 19.00 3.44 -9.95
CA ALA A 83 19.67 3.82 -11.19
C ALA A 83 18.72 3.81 -12.39
N GLN A 84 17.75 2.88 -12.42
CA GLN A 84 16.70 2.82 -13.44
C GLN A 84 15.73 4.00 -13.38
N GLN A 85 15.46 4.53 -12.19
CA GLN A 85 14.52 5.64 -11.99
C GLN A 85 15.11 7.01 -12.31
N MET A 86 16.43 7.17 -12.24
CA MET A 86 17.11 8.47 -12.44
C MET A 86 16.85 9.12 -13.81
N PRO A 87 16.97 8.42 -14.95
CA PRO A 87 16.67 9.01 -16.26
C PRO A 87 15.22 9.46 -16.37
N VAL A 88 14.29 8.60 -15.93
CA VAL A 88 12.84 8.85 -15.97
C VAL A 88 12.46 10.06 -15.08
N LEU A 89 13.05 10.17 -13.89
CA LEU A 89 12.84 11.34 -13.02
C LEU A 89 13.34 12.63 -13.68
N LYS A 90 14.51 12.60 -14.31
CA LYS A 90 15.08 13.78 -14.99
C LYS A 90 14.24 14.20 -16.19
N GLU A 91 13.75 13.26 -16.98
CA GLU A 91 12.81 13.49 -18.07
C GLU A 91 11.54 14.18 -17.55
N LEU A 92 10.89 13.58 -16.54
CA LEU A 92 9.70 14.15 -15.91
C LEU A 92 9.91 15.58 -15.38
N LEU A 93 11.06 15.86 -14.78
CA LEU A 93 11.37 17.21 -14.27
C LEU A 93 11.57 18.22 -15.41
N THR A 94 12.12 17.79 -16.55
CA THR A 94 12.23 18.62 -17.76
C THR A 94 10.84 18.91 -18.33
N ASP A 95 10.00 17.89 -18.46
CA ASP A 95 8.63 18.02 -18.96
C ASP A 95 7.77 18.90 -18.03
N LEU A 96 8.03 18.86 -16.73
CA LEU A 96 7.42 19.77 -15.75
C LEU A 96 8.00 21.18 -15.79
N GLY A 97 9.00 21.46 -16.64
CA GLY A 97 9.59 22.77 -16.85
C GLY A 97 10.65 23.20 -15.82
N PHE A 98 11.18 22.25 -15.02
CA PHE A 98 12.25 22.56 -14.09
C PHE A 98 13.63 22.58 -14.75
N VAL A 99 14.43 23.59 -14.41
CA VAL A 99 15.81 23.71 -14.91
C VAL A 99 16.74 22.85 -14.07
N GLN A 100 17.44 21.93 -14.73
CA GLN A 100 18.38 21.01 -14.11
C GLN A 100 19.81 21.45 -14.42
N VAL A 101 20.70 21.39 -13.43
CA VAL A 101 22.08 21.86 -13.55
C VAL A 101 23.07 20.83 -13.04
N SER A 102 24.16 20.66 -13.78
CA SER A 102 25.30 19.82 -13.40
C SER A 102 26.56 20.38 -14.04
N SER A 103 27.73 20.13 -13.46
CA SER A 103 29.01 20.59 -14.01
C SER A 103 30.08 19.51 -13.84
N GLU A 104 30.80 19.21 -14.92
CA GLU A 104 31.85 18.18 -14.87
C GLU A 104 33.02 18.62 -13.97
N GLY A 105 33.43 17.73 -13.10
CA GLY A 105 34.52 18.02 -12.13
C GLY A 105 34.08 18.71 -10.85
N TRP A 106 32.75 18.98 -10.68
CA TRP A 106 32.13 19.64 -9.54
C TRP A 106 31.05 18.75 -8.94
N GLU A 107 30.74 18.97 -7.67
CA GLU A 107 29.65 18.27 -6.97
C GLU A 107 28.42 19.16 -6.87
N ALA A 108 27.24 18.54 -6.64
CA ALA A 108 25.98 19.26 -6.47
C ALA A 108 26.08 20.32 -5.37
N ASP A 109 26.77 20.02 -4.27
CA ASP A 109 26.97 20.97 -3.16
C ASP A 109 27.71 22.25 -3.60
N ASP A 110 28.70 22.15 -4.50
CA ASP A 110 29.40 23.32 -5.03
C ASP A 110 28.47 24.15 -5.95
N ILE A 111 27.55 23.49 -6.65
CA ILE A 111 26.49 24.15 -7.42
C ILE A 111 25.54 24.88 -6.48
N LEU A 112 25.13 24.27 -5.38
CA LEU A 112 24.32 24.92 -4.35
C LEU A 112 25.03 26.18 -3.82
N GLY A 113 26.32 26.06 -3.46
CA GLY A 113 27.11 27.16 -2.97
C GLY A 113 27.27 28.31 -3.99
N THR A 114 27.49 27.98 -5.25
CA THR A 114 27.63 28.94 -6.35
C THR A 114 26.34 29.70 -6.61
N LEU A 115 25.20 29.02 -6.66
CA LEU A 115 23.90 29.64 -6.89
C LEU A 115 23.43 30.47 -5.68
N ALA A 116 23.75 30.04 -4.45
CA ALA A 116 23.48 30.84 -3.26
C ALA A 116 24.24 32.18 -3.29
N ALA A 117 25.55 32.15 -3.56
CA ALA A 117 26.38 33.36 -3.66
C ALA A 117 25.94 34.26 -4.83
N ALA A 118 25.58 33.71 -5.96
CA ALA A 118 25.11 34.45 -7.12
C ALA A 118 23.75 35.12 -6.85
N CYS A 119 22.84 34.45 -6.20
CA CYS A 119 21.52 34.98 -5.82
C CYS A 119 21.67 36.13 -4.80
N GLU A 120 22.53 35.98 -3.81
CA GLU A 120 22.87 37.04 -2.85
C GLU A 120 23.44 38.24 -3.56
N ALA A 121 24.42 38.06 -4.45
CA ALA A 121 25.00 39.12 -5.25
C ALA A 121 23.98 39.90 -6.09
N ALA A 122 22.91 39.22 -6.53
CA ALA A 122 21.77 39.79 -7.22
C ALA A 122 20.71 40.42 -6.27
N GLY A 123 20.98 40.48 -4.96
CA GLY A 123 20.05 40.99 -3.95
C GLY A 123 18.85 40.11 -3.65
N GLY A 124 18.95 38.83 -3.92
CA GLY A 124 17.93 37.81 -3.67
C GLY A 124 18.17 37.03 -2.38
N THR A 125 17.27 36.09 -2.10
CA THR A 125 17.38 35.10 -1.00
C THR A 125 17.37 33.69 -1.55
N THR A 126 18.08 32.78 -0.87
CA THR A 126 18.21 31.38 -1.33
C THR A 126 17.70 30.38 -0.30
N LEU A 127 16.96 29.39 -0.76
CA LEU A 127 16.57 28.20 0.00
C LEU A 127 17.31 26.98 -0.56
N LEU A 128 18.16 26.35 0.21
CA LEU A 128 18.90 25.16 -0.19
C LEU A 128 18.21 23.92 0.38
N ALA A 129 17.58 23.11 -0.47
CA ALA A 129 16.90 21.90 -0.05
C ALA A 129 17.81 20.67 -0.25
N THR A 130 18.30 20.09 0.85
CA THR A 130 19.20 18.94 0.84
C THR A 130 19.00 18.07 2.09
N GLY A 131 19.45 16.82 2.05
CA GLY A 131 19.60 15.95 3.22
C GLY A 131 21.01 16.00 3.81
N ASP A 132 21.96 16.68 3.15
CA ASP A 132 23.35 16.77 3.58
C ASP A 132 23.55 17.94 4.55
N ARG A 133 24.22 17.65 5.67
CA ARG A 133 24.55 18.66 6.69
C ARG A 133 25.70 19.54 6.29
N ASP A 134 26.50 19.14 5.32
CA ASP A 134 27.63 19.95 4.86
C ASP A 134 27.20 21.29 4.30
N SER A 135 26.04 21.32 3.64
CA SER A 135 25.45 22.55 3.14
C SER A 135 25.11 23.58 4.22
N LEU A 136 25.09 23.20 5.51
CA LEU A 136 24.88 24.14 6.62
C LEU A 136 25.97 25.20 6.73
N GLN A 137 27.18 24.96 6.20
CA GLN A 137 28.27 25.96 6.12
C GLN A 137 27.93 27.14 5.21
N LEU A 138 26.91 26.98 4.33
CA LEU A 138 26.47 28.02 3.37
C LEU A 138 25.40 28.94 3.94
N VAL A 139 24.91 28.68 5.14
CA VAL A 139 23.84 29.46 5.76
C VAL A 139 24.37 30.83 6.18
N ASP A 140 23.63 31.89 5.82
CA ASP A 140 23.83 33.26 6.21
C ASP A 140 22.50 34.01 6.30
N ASP A 141 22.51 35.35 6.34
CA ASP A 141 21.29 36.16 6.44
C ASP A 141 20.41 36.08 5.19
N ASN A 142 20.94 35.66 4.03
CA ASN A 142 20.25 35.54 2.75
C ASN A 142 20.03 34.08 2.33
N THR A 143 20.72 33.15 2.96
CA THR A 143 20.70 31.73 2.61
C THR A 143 20.20 30.86 3.77
N THR A 144 19.12 30.13 3.59
CA THR A 144 18.57 29.19 4.56
C THR A 144 18.64 27.76 4.00
N VAL A 145 19.06 26.78 4.80
CA VAL A 145 19.05 25.37 4.43
C VAL A 145 17.78 24.70 4.92
N LEU A 146 17.04 24.10 4.00
CA LEU A 146 15.91 23.24 4.27
C LEU A 146 16.42 21.80 4.38
N LEU A 147 16.84 21.43 5.60
CA LEU A 147 17.46 20.14 5.87
C LEU A 147 16.40 19.03 5.94
N ALA A 148 16.39 18.19 4.94
CA ALA A 148 15.51 17.05 4.88
C ALA A 148 15.97 15.98 5.88
N THR A 149 15.21 15.69 6.94
CA THR A 149 15.45 14.63 7.93
C THR A 149 14.52 13.44 7.74
N ASN A 150 14.71 12.32 8.41
CA ASN A 150 13.83 11.13 8.29
C ASN A 150 12.37 11.38 8.74
N LYS A 151 12.10 12.49 9.40
CA LYS A 151 10.77 12.81 9.93
C LYS A 151 10.12 13.97 9.20
N GLU A 152 10.91 15.02 8.94
CA GLU A 152 10.43 16.30 8.45
C GLU A 152 11.55 17.08 7.77
N THR A 153 11.20 18.15 7.09
CA THR A 153 12.19 19.14 6.63
C THR A 153 12.32 20.25 7.68
N ILE A 154 13.53 20.47 8.14
CA ILE A 154 13.84 21.46 9.18
C ILE A 154 14.49 22.67 8.53
N SER A 155 13.97 23.86 8.82
CA SER A 155 14.60 25.13 8.40
C SER A 155 15.78 25.44 9.30
N MET A 156 16.95 25.62 8.70
CA MET A 156 18.21 25.92 9.36
C MET A 156 18.70 27.30 8.91
N ASP A 157 18.40 28.28 9.71
CA ASP A 157 18.93 29.66 9.63
C ASP A 157 20.12 29.86 10.60
N PRO A 158 20.78 31.02 10.60
CA PRO A 158 21.92 31.26 11.50
C PRO A 158 21.56 31.07 12.99
N ALA A 159 20.34 31.42 13.39
CA ALA A 159 19.91 31.28 14.78
C ALA A 159 19.75 29.82 15.18
N ALA A 160 19.13 29.01 14.33
CA ALA A 160 18.97 27.56 14.54
C ALA A 160 20.31 26.81 14.58
N ILE A 161 21.30 27.24 13.80
CA ILE A 161 22.65 26.66 13.83
C ILE A 161 23.36 27.04 15.14
N ARG A 162 23.32 28.29 15.57
CA ARG A 162 23.89 28.72 16.86
C ARG A 162 23.25 27.97 18.04
N GLU A 163 21.94 27.84 18.04
CA GLU A 163 21.23 27.11 19.10
C GLU A 163 21.64 25.61 19.14
N LYS A 164 21.73 24.99 17.97
CA LYS A 164 21.98 23.56 17.88
C LYS A 164 23.43 23.15 18.05
N TYR A 165 24.37 23.93 17.48
CA TYR A 165 25.78 23.56 17.41
C TYR A 165 26.68 24.46 18.25
N GLY A 166 26.23 25.64 18.68
CA GLY A 166 27.01 26.61 19.48
C GLY A 166 28.11 27.31 18.70
N VAL A 167 28.04 27.31 17.37
CA VAL A 167 29.01 27.93 16.47
C VAL A 167 28.28 28.69 15.34
N GLU A 168 29.01 29.59 14.66
CA GLU A 168 28.46 30.26 13.47
C GLU A 168 28.46 29.31 12.26
N PRO A 169 27.52 29.46 11.29
CA PRO A 169 27.41 28.56 10.13
C PRO A 169 28.74 28.34 9.39
N PRO A 170 29.54 29.36 9.03
CA PRO A 170 30.81 29.15 8.35
C PRO A 170 31.84 28.37 9.17
N GLN A 171 31.70 28.31 10.50
CA GLN A 171 32.61 27.58 11.38
C GLN A 171 32.34 26.06 11.36
N LEU A 172 31.25 25.59 10.76
CA LEU A 172 30.96 24.16 10.66
C LEU A 172 31.98 23.40 9.80
N ILE A 173 32.65 24.08 8.85
CA ILE A 173 33.76 23.48 8.12
C ILE A 173 34.99 23.27 9.01
N ASP A 174 35.27 24.20 9.94
CA ASP A 174 36.36 24.03 10.90
C ASP A 174 36.10 22.87 11.84
N VAL A 175 34.85 22.67 12.26
CA VAL A 175 34.44 21.51 13.05
C VAL A 175 34.65 20.22 12.26
N LYS A 176 34.21 20.18 11.00
CA LYS A 176 34.36 19.00 10.12
C LYS A 176 35.82 18.68 9.85
N SER A 177 36.64 19.69 9.69
CA SER A 177 38.10 19.56 9.47
C SER A 177 38.81 18.86 10.62
N LEU A 178 38.34 19.10 11.85
CA LEU A 178 38.87 18.46 13.05
C LEU A 178 38.32 17.06 13.29
N MET A 179 37.01 16.86 13.13
CA MET A 179 36.37 15.56 13.43
C MET A 179 36.47 14.56 12.29
N GLY A 180 36.65 15.03 11.04
CA GLY A 180 36.56 14.22 9.85
C GLY A 180 35.14 13.83 9.49
N ASP A 181 35.00 13.04 8.44
CA ASP A 181 33.73 12.45 8.00
C ASP A 181 33.93 11.03 7.48
N SER A 182 33.36 10.07 8.18
CA SER A 182 33.45 8.65 7.80
C SER A 182 32.63 8.31 6.56
N SER A 183 31.58 9.08 6.23
CA SER A 183 30.73 8.84 5.05
C SER A 183 31.45 9.20 3.75
N ASP A 184 32.29 10.24 3.78
CA ASP A 184 33.07 10.72 2.65
C ASP A 184 34.55 10.34 2.75
N ASN A 185 34.89 9.57 3.77
CA ASN A 185 36.24 9.14 4.06
C ASN A 185 37.24 10.33 4.23
N ILE A 186 36.74 11.40 4.84
CA ILE A 186 37.55 12.58 5.20
C ILE A 186 38.24 12.29 6.52
N PRO A 187 39.59 12.38 6.60
CA PRO A 187 40.36 11.80 7.71
C PRO A 187 40.20 12.52 9.05
N GLY A 188 40.04 13.82 9.07
CA GLY A 188 40.05 14.62 10.31
C GLY A 188 41.33 14.44 11.14
N VAL A 189 41.29 14.90 12.39
CA VAL A 189 42.33 14.67 13.40
C VAL A 189 41.97 13.42 14.23
N PRO A 190 42.70 12.30 14.11
CA PRO A 190 42.37 11.05 14.81
C PRO A 190 42.21 11.22 16.32
N GLY A 191 41.00 10.89 16.82
CA GLY A 191 40.65 10.97 18.23
C GLY A 191 40.18 12.36 18.68
N ILE A 192 39.85 13.26 17.75
CA ILE A 192 39.03 14.46 17.96
C ILE A 192 37.64 14.17 17.40
N GLY A 193 36.66 14.01 18.27
CA GLY A 193 35.26 13.82 17.86
C GLY A 193 34.45 15.09 17.91
N GLU A 194 33.20 15.06 17.45
CA GLU A 194 32.29 16.18 17.27
C GLU A 194 32.22 17.12 18.49
N LYS A 195 31.99 16.58 19.69
CA LYS A 195 31.94 17.40 20.94
C LYS A 195 33.21 18.19 21.20
N THR A 196 34.37 17.59 20.92
CA THR A 196 35.67 18.24 21.12
C THR A 196 35.91 19.30 20.05
N ALA A 197 35.61 18.98 18.81
CA ALA A 197 35.73 19.89 17.68
C ALA A 197 34.84 21.13 17.89
N LEU A 198 33.57 20.97 18.22
CA LEU A 198 32.65 22.08 18.55
C LEU A 198 33.15 22.93 19.68
N ALA A 199 33.64 22.36 20.79
CA ALA A 199 34.16 23.10 21.91
C ALA A 199 35.43 23.93 21.55
N LEU A 200 36.30 23.40 20.70
CA LEU A 200 37.49 24.10 20.23
C LEU A 200 37.11 25.26 19.28
N VAL A 201 36.24 25.00 18.32
CA VAL A 201 35.81 26.02 17.36
C VAL A 201 34.98 27.10 18.05
N ALA A 202 34.04 26.75 18.94
CA ALA A 202 33.30 27.73 19.73
C ALA A 202 34.22 28.69 20.53
N LYS A 203 35.37 28.20 20.99
CA LYS A 203 36.30 29.01 21.77
C LYS A 203 37.29 29.83 20.90
N PHE A 204 37.84 29.18 19.86
CA PHE A 204 38.95 29.78 19.08
C PHE A 204 38.49 30.36 17.74
N GLY A 205 37.30 30.02 17.30
CA GLY A 205 36.66 30.53 16.07
C GLY A 205 37.02 29.72 14.82
N THR A 206 38.31 29.60 14.49
CA THR A 206 38.72 28.94 13.24
C THR A 206 39.80 27.89 13.49
N LEU A 207 39.98 27.00 12.51
CA LEU A 207 41.03 25.97 12.50
C LEU A 207 42.41 26.62 12.68
N GLU A 208 42.68 27.71 11.95
CA GLU A 208 43.97 28.45 12.06
C GLU A 208 44.20 28.98 13.46
N ASN A 209 43.19 29.61 14.06
CA ASN A 209 43.30 30.13 15.43
C ASN A 209 43.50 29.01 16.46
N ILE A 210 42.90 27.85 16.28
CA ILE A 210 43.15 26.68 17.14
C ILE A 210 44.65 26.31 17.07
N TYR A 211 45.20 26.21 15.87
CA TYR A 211 46.61 25.87 15.68
C TYR A 211 47.59 26.99 16.13
N ALA A 212 47.16 28.26 16.03
CA ALA A 212 47.95 29.39 16.56
C ALA A 212 47.98 29.42 18.10
N ASN A 213 46.99 28.81 18.76
CA ASN A 213 46.82 28.83 20.22
C ASN A 213 46.96 27.46 20.87
N LEU A 214 47.75 26.53 20.31
CA LEU A 214 47.91 25.15 20.82
C LEU A 214 48.35 25.11 22.29
N GLU A 215 49.08 26.14 22.78
CA GLU A 215 49.52 26.21 24.15
C GLU A 215 48.47 26.75 25.16
N ASP A 216 47.28 27.15 24.67
CA ASP A 216 46.22 27.61 25.57
C ASP A 216 45.78 26.45 26.51
N LYS A 217 45.52 26.84 27.78
CA LYS A 217 45.12 25.89 28.84
C LYS A 217 43.81 25.18 28.55
N ALA A 218 42.96 25.64 27.66
CA ALA A 218 41.72 25.00 27.25
C ALA A 218 41.98 23.79 26.34
N ILE A 219 43.11 23.72 25.68
CA ILE A 219 43.54 22.58 24.88
C ILE A 219 44.34 21.61 25.78
N LYS A 220 43.68 20.49 26.13
CA LYS A 220 44.28 19.47 26.99
C LYS A 220 45.55 18.89 26.35
N PRO A 221 46.58 18.48 27.15
CA PRO A 221 47.84 17.98 26.61
C PRO A 221 47.65 16.84 25.56
N GLY A 222 46.72 15.91 25.79
CA GLY A 222 46.45 14.85 24.84
C GLY A 222 45.74 15.31 23.54
N GLN A 223 44.96 16.40 23.59
CA GLN A 223 44.38 17.02 22.39
C GLN A 223 45.46 17.81 21.61
N ARG A 224 46.32 18.53 22.30
CA ARG A 224 47.43 19.25 21.71
C ARG A 224 48.37 18.31 20.93
N ALA A 225 48.76 17.20 21.54
CA ALA A 225 49.59 16.22 20.87
C ALA A 225 48.95 15.67 19.58
N LYS A 226 47.62 15.40 19.60
CA LYS A 226 46.87 14.90 18.43
C LYS A 226 46.78 15.97 17.33
N LEU A 227 46.48 17.20 17.69
CA LEU A 227 46.41 18.31 16.76
C LEU A 227 47.78 18.57 16.10
N SER A 228 48.85 18.72 16.89
CA SER A 228 50.19 18.96 16.36
C SER A 228 50.66 17.84 15.41
N ALA A 229 50.38 16.56 15.72
CA ALA A 229 50.78 15.42 14.92
C ALA A 229 49.99 15.22 13.62
N ASN A 230 48.85 15.87 13.45
CA ASN A 230 47.94 15.63 12.32
C ASN A 230 47.43 16.94 11.66
N ARG A 231 48.25 18.00 11.68
CA ARG A 231 47.88 19.26 11.02
C ARG A 231 47.58 19.08 9.55
N ASP A 232 48.41 18.32 8.81
CA ASP A 232 48.24 18.08 7.39
C ASP A 232 46.88 17.38 7.08
N LYS A 233 46.42 16.49 7.98
CA LYS A 233 45.09 15.86 7.84
C LYS A 233 43.97 16.85 8.09
N ALA A 234 44.08 17.73 9.02
CA ALA A 234 43.09 18.79 9.28
C ALA A 234 43.01 19.76 8.10
N ASP A 235 44.16 20.18 7.55
CA ASP A 235 44.22 21.09 6.39
C ASP A 235 43.62 20.42 5.14
N LEU A 236 43.95 19.13 4.91
CA LEU A 236 43.36 18.30 3.85
C LEU A 236 41.82 18.17 4.04
N SER A 237 41.39 17.90 5.26
CA SER A 237 39.96 17.77 5.59
C SER A 237 39.20 19.10 5.40
N TYR A 238 39.82 20.22 5.71
CA TYR A 238 39.29 21.55 5.43
C TYR A 238 39.07 21.76 3.94
N MET A 239 40.07 21.44 3.10
CA MET A 239 39.99 21.58 1.66
C MET A 239 38.92 20.65 1.06
N LEU A 240 38.84 19.38 1.51
CA LEU A 240 37.87 18.39 1.03
C LEU A 240 36.42 18.74 1.44
N GLY A 241 36.23 19.24 2.67
CA GLY A 241 34.89 19.56 3.19
C GLY A 241 34.37 20.93 2.80
N THR A 242 35.24 21.84 2.28
CA THR A 242 34.83 23.18 1.86
C THR A 242 33.99 23.12 0.59
N ILE A 243 32.76 23.66 0.65
CA ILE A 243 31.90 23.88 -0.52
C ILE A 243 32.38 25.13 -1.27
N ARG A 244 32.72 24.95 -2.54
CA ARG A 244 33.16 26.05 -3.41
C ARG A 244 31.94 26.79 -3.98
N LYS A 245 32.16 28.08 -4.31
CA LYS A 245 31.11 29.00 -4.77
C LYS A 245 31.40 29.57 -6.16
N ASP A 246 32.23 28.85 -6.93
CA ASP A 246 32.76 29.30 -8.23
C ASP A 246 32.66 28.17 -9.31
N ALA A 247 31.64 27.30 -9.21
CA ALA A 247 31.36 26.30 -10.24
C ALA A 247 31.02 27.00 -11.57
N PRO A 248 31.55 26.49 -12.71
CA PRO A 248 31.33 27.10 -14.02
C PRO A 248 29.95 26.73 -14.58
N ILE A 249 28.93 27.39 -14.06
CA ILE A 249 27.51 27.22 -14.37
C ILE A 249 26.88 28.57 -14.70
N GLU A 250 25.63 28.53 -15.20
CA GLU A 250 24.84 29.76 -15.31
C GLU A 250 24.56 30.33 -13.90
N THR A 251 24.85 31.60 -13.67
CA THR A 251 24.75 32.25 -12.37
C THR A 251 23.61 33.27 -12.27
N ASP A 252 22.92 33.61 -13.38
CA ASP A 252 21.72 34.44 -13.31
C ASP A 252 20.56 33.66 -12.66
N PRO A 253 20.06 34.06 -11.47
CA PRO A 253 18.94 33.41 -10.84
C PRO A 253 17.67 33.38 -11.72
N ALA A 254 17.51 34.31 -12.65
CA ALA A 254 16.37 34.36 -13.54
C ALA A 254 16.37 33.21 -14.58
N ALA A 255 17.53 32.63 -14.88
CA ALA A 255 17.65 31.47 -15.76
C ALA A 255 16.97 30.19 -15.16
N TYR A 256 16.69 30.19 -13.88
CA TYR A 256 16.08 29.07 -13.16
C TYR A 256 14.58 29.27 -12.87
N ILE A 257 13.96 30.28 -13.46
CA ILE A 257 12.48 30.41 -13.47
C ILE A 257 11.91 29.22 -14.20
N ARG A 258 10.88 28.60 -13.60
CA ARG A 258 10.20 27.44 -14.19
C ARG A 258 9.68 27.75 -15.58
N GLN A 259 10.02 26.93 -16.56
CA GLN A 259 9.63 27.06 -17.97
C GLN A 259 8.25 26.40 -18.21
N SER A 260 7.69 26.55 -19.42
CA SER A 260 6.43 25.91 -19.78
C SER A 260 6.50 24.38 -19.76
N GLY A 261 7.65 23.82 -20.08
CA GLY A 261 7.83 22.38 -20.19
C GLY A 261 6.97 21.75 -21.28
N ASP A 262 6.66 20.46 -21.12
CA ASP A 262 5.68 19.71 -21.88
C ASP A 262 4.68 19.04 -20.91
N PRO A 263 3.59 19.73 -20.54
CA PRO A 263 2.61 19.19 -19.60
C PRO A 263 1.94 17.89 -20.10
N ALA A 264 1.79 17.71 -21.40
CA ALA A 264 1.18 16.52 -21.98
C ALA A 264 2.11 15.31 -21.86
N ALA A 265 3.41 15.47 -22.15
CA ALA A 265 4.42 14.44 -21.94
C ALA A 265 4.55 14.08 -20.46
N ALA A 266 4.56 15.08 -19.56
CA ALA A 266 4.58 14.85 -18.12
C ALA A 266 3.36 14.04 -17.64
N ALA A 267 2.15 14.38 -18.08
CA ALA A 267 0.93 13.67 -17.73
C ALA A 267 0.96 12.23 -18.23
N GLN A 268 1.37 12.00 -19.47
CA GLN A 268 1.50 10.68 -20.08
C GLN A 268 2.55 9.83 -19.36
N LEU A 269 3.71 10.40 -19.05
CA LEU A 269 4.76 9.70 -18.30
C LEU A 269 4.28 9.29 -16.91
N LEU A 270 3.61 10.20 -16.19
CA LEU A 270 3.02 9.92 -14.87
C LEU A 270 1.94 8.83 -14.95
N ALA A 271 1.06 8.87 -15.95
CA ALA A 271 0.04 7.83 -16.17
C ALA A 271 0.69 6.46 -16.43
N THR A 272 1.72 6.40 -17.29
CA THR A 272 2.49 5.17 -17.56
C THR A 272 3.17 4.61 -16.31
N LEU A 273 3.55 5.48 -15.36
CA LEU A 273 4.12 5.10 -14.07
C LEU A 273 3.05 4.81 -13.00
N GLU A 274 1.77 4.81 -13.37
CA GLU A 274 0.61 4.62 -12.47
C GLU A 274 0.54 5.67 -11.33
N MET A 275 1.01 6.89 -11.61
CA MET A 275 1.05 8.01 -10.65
C MET A 275 -0.09 9.02 -10.86
N HIS A 276 -1.31 8.56 -11.08
CA HIS A 276 -2.49 9.39 -11.42
C HIS A 276 -2.71 10.54 -10.41
N LYS A 277 -2.56 10.29 -9.11
CA LYS A 277 -2.66 11.36 -8.10
C LYS A 277 -1.61 12.45 -8.25
N MET A 278 -0.47 12.17 -8.90
CA MET A 278 0.54 13.19 -9.16
C MET A 278 0.14 14.08 -10.34
N VAL A 279 -0.58 13.54 -11.32
CA VAL A 279 -1.16 14.32 -12.41
C VAL A 279 -2.07 15.41 -11.85
N ASP A 280 -3.00 15.03 -10.96
CA ASP A 280 -3.91 15.98 -10.28
C ASP A 280 -3.15 17.03 -9.45
N ARG A 281 -2.15 16.56 -8.67
CA ARG A 281 -1.37 17.46 -7.79
C ARG A 281 -0.50 18.46 -8.54
N TRP A 282 -0.05 18.10 -9.74
CA TRP A 282 0.68 19.01 -10.64
C TRP A 282 -0.25 19.93 -11.43
N GLY A 283 -1.58 19.72 -11.38
CA GLY A 283 -2.58 20.42 -12.18
C GLY A 283 -2.41 20.17 -13.67
N LEU A 284 -1.96 18.95 -14.03
CA LEU A 284 -1.84 18.51 -15.41
C LEU A 284 -3.18 17.98 -15.89
N GLU A 285 -3.51 18.20 -17.14
CA GLU A 285 -4.68 17.55 -17.74
C GLU A 285 -4.32 16.11 -18.12
N GLU A 286 -4.96 15.12 -17.50
CA GLU A 286 -4.92 13.75 -17.98
C GLU A 286 -5.65 13.68 -19.32
N GLY A 287 -4.94 13.30 -20.38
CA GLY A 287 -5.53 13.15 -21.71
C GLY A 287 -4.88 14.01 -22.79
N GLY A 288 -3.70 14.58 -22.52
CA GLY A 288 -2.82 15.00 -23.59
C GLY A 288 -2.45 13.77 -24.42
N ALA A 289 -3.24 13.46 -25.47
CA ALA A 289 -2.77 12.60 -26.56
C ALA A 289 -1.36 13.06 -26.92
N ALA A 290 -0.48 12.11 -27.26
CA ALA A 290 0.78 12.39 -27.94
C ALA A 290 0.52 13.53 -28.91
N ALA A 291 1.30 14.63 -28.80
CA ALA A 291 1.04 15.86 -29.51
C ALA A 291 0.44 15.56 -30.89
N ALA A 292 -0.87 15.79 -30.98
CA ALA A 292 -1.49 15.74 -32.32
C ALA A 292 -0.66 16.68 -33.20
N PRO A 293 -0.40 16.31 -34.43
CA PRO A 293 0.30 17.20 -35.38
C PRO A 293 -0.33 18.58 -35.25
N VAL A 294 0.48 19.62 -35.39
CA VAL A 294 0.12 21.05 -35.21
C VAL A 294 -1.16 21.49 -35.98
N ASP A 295 -1.76 20.63 -36.77
CA ASP A 295 -2.97 20.80 -37.57
C ASP A 295 -4.20 19.98 -37.03
N ALA A 296 -4.18 19.43 -35.78
CA ALA A 296 -5.35 18.73 -35.27
C ALA A 296 -6.49 19.71 -34.98
N VAL A 297 -7.60 19.51 -35.68
CA VAL A 297 -8.86 20.21 -35.39
C VAL A 297 -9.28 19.88 -33.95
N PRO A 298 -9.63 20.87 -33.09
CA PRO A 298 -10.15 20.60 -31.75
C PRO A 298 -11.30 19.59 -31.82
N PRO A 299 -11.45 18.68 -30.85
CA PRO A 299 -12.58 17.76 -30.83
C PRO A 299 -13.90 18.57 -30.85
N GLU A 300 -14.88 18.07 -31.62
CA GLU A 300 -16.18 18.71 -31.77
C GLU A 300 -16.90 18.79 -30.43
N GLU A 301 -17.48 19.95 -30.10
CA GLU A 301 -18.30 20.12 -28.91
C GLU A 301 -19.67 19.51 -29.18
N VAL A 302 -20.11 18.59 -28.30
CA VAL A 302 -21.39 17.87 -28.43
C VAL A 302 -22.31 18.23 -27.28
N GLU A 303 -23.52 18.68 -27.62
CA GLU A 303 -24.58 18.90 -26.63
C GLU A 303 -25.37 17.61 -26.37
N PRO A 304 -25.79 17.35 -25.10
CA PRO A 304 -26.60 16.18 -24.80
C PRO A 304 -27.94 16.17 -25.52
N ALA A 305 -28.30 15.03 -26.12
CA ALA A 305 -29.59 14.76 -26.72
C ALA A 305 -30.53 13.97 -25.79
N PRO A 306 -31.84 13.98 -26.00
CA PRO A 306 -32.77 13.09 -25.33
C PRO A 306 -32.53 11.63 -25.70
N LEU A 307 -32.48 10.73 -24.71
CA LEU A 307 -32.29 9.28 -24.96
C LEU A 307 -33.49 8.75 -25.76
N PRO A 308 -33.27 8.09 -26.94
CA PRO A 308 -34.36 7.58 -27.77
C PRO A 308 -35.19 6.51 -27.05
N LEU A 309 -36.44 6.36 -27.47
CA LEU A 309 -37.34 5.35 -26.89
C LEU A 309 -36.88 3.92 -27.19
N LEU A 310 -36.32 3.70 -28.38
CA LEU A 310 -35.71 2.43 -28.78
C LEU A 310 -34.22 2.67 -28.96
N VAL A 311 -33.41 1.85 -28.31
CA VAL A 311 -31.94 1.84 -28.46
C VAL A 311 -31.60 0.62 -29.31
N GLU A 312 -31.07 0.88 -30.51
CA GLU A 312 -30.58 -0.17 -31.41
C GLU A 312 -29.04 -0.22 -31.31
N GLY A 313 -28.48 -1.44 -31.15
CA GLY A 313 -27.05 -1.62 -30.99
C GLY A 313 -26.53 -1.36 -29.58
N ARG A 314 -25.23 -1.10 -29.49
CA ARG A 314 -24.53 -0.99 -28.19
C ARG A 314 -24.63 0.43 -27.63
N LEU A 315 -25.01 0.50 -26.34
CA LEU A 315 -25.03 1.73 -25.55
C LEU A 315 -23.94 1.68 -24.49
N PHE A 316 -23.10 2.70 -24.40
CA PHE A 316 -22.08 2.83 -23.38
C PHE A 316 -22.57 3.73 -22.26
N VAL A 317 -22.52 3.27 -20.99
CA VAL A 317 -23.11 3.98 -19.85
C VAL A 317 -22.07 4.15 -18.74
N ALA A 318 -22.00 5.35 -18.18
CA ALA A 318 -21.19 5.62 -16.99
C ALA A 318 -21.84 6.71 -16.12
N GLN A 319 -21.21 6.95 -14.96
CA GLN A 319 -21.67 7.94 -13.99
C GLN A 319 -20.66 9.08 -13.90
N ASN A 320 -21.15 10.33 -13.89
CA ASN A 320 -20.34 11.50 -13.58
C ASN A 320 -19.95 11.54 -12.10
N ALA A 321 -18.98 12.38 -11.74
CA ALA A 321 -18.53 12.57 -10.36
C ALA A 321 -19.63 13.10 -9.41
N ASP A 322 -20.63 13.80 -9.94
CA ASP A 322 -21.81 14.30 -9.18
C ASP A 322 -22.91 13.25 -8.98
N GLY A 323 -22.73 12.03 -9.52
CA GLY A 323 -23.69 10.94 -9.45
C GLY A 323 -24.71 10.92 -10.58
N SER A 324 -24.73 11.88 -11.49
CA SER A 324 -25.60 11.87 -12.67
C SER A 324 -25.14 10.81 -13.68
N TRP A 325 -26.11 10.24 -14.43
CA TRP A 325 -25.82 9.23 -15.45
C TRP A 325 -25.67 9.86 -16.83
N TYR A 326 -24.73 9.36 -17.61
CA TYR A 326 -24.65 9.64 -19.03
C TYR A 326 -24.52 8.36 -19.85
N ALA A 327 -24.95 8.43 -21.09
CA ALA A 327 -24.85 7.34 -22.04
C ALA A 327 -24.33 7.86 -23.36
N VAL A 328 -23.59 7.01 -24.09
CA VAL A 328 -22.97 7.35 -25.36
C VAL A 328 -23.32 6.30 -26.41
N GLN A 329 -23.69 6.77 -27.62
CA GLN A 329 -23.85 5.92 -28.78
C GLN A 329 -23.31 6.66 -30.03
N GLY A 330 -22.23 6.14 -30.60
CA GLY A 330 -21.50 6.87 -31.63
C GLY A 330 -20.90 8.16 -31.10
N GLN A 331 -21.33 9.30 -31.61
CA GLN A 331 -20.96 10.65 -31.15
C GLN A 331 -22.11 11.34 -30.35
N GLU A 332 -23.23 10.67 -30.16
CA GLU A 332 -24.34 11.22 -29.41
C GLU A 332 -24.18 10.93 -27.91
N VAL A 333 -24.42 11.96 -27.08
CA VAL A 333 -24.40 11.90 -25.63
C VAL A 333 -25.81 12.07 -25.11
N TYR A 334 -26.22 11.24 -24.14
CA TYR A 334 -27.52 11.27 -23.53
C TYR A 334 -27.38 11.42 -22.01
N LEU A 335 -28.29 12.14 -21.36
CA LEU A 335 -28.39 12.25 -19.90
C LEU A 335 -29.71 11.58 -19.44
N PRO A 336 -29.74 10.25 -19.30
CA PRO A 336 -30.96 9.54 -18.94
C PRO A 336 -31.34 9.81 -17.47
N GLY A 337 -32.61 9.99 -17.21
CA GLY A 337 -33.14 9.89 -15.84
C GLY A 337 -33.11 8.45 -15.35
N THR A 338 -33.08 8.27 -14.03
CA THR A 338 -32.95 6.97 -13.36
C THR A 338 -34.03 5.95 -13.78
N ASP A 339 -35.30 6.39 -13.87
CA ASP A 339 -36.40 5.50 -14.25
C ASP A 339 -36.26 4.98 -15.70
N ARG A 340 -35.83 5.84 -16.60
CA ARG A 340 -35.59 5.49 -17.99
C ARG A 340 -34.41 4.53 -18.14
N LEU A 341 -33.35 4.79 -17.40
CA LEU A 341 -32.16 3.96 -17.38
C LEU A 341 -32.50 2.58 -16.82
N ALA A 342 -33.18 2.50 -15.67
CA ALA A 342 -33.61 1.22 -15.08
C ALA A 342 -34.48 0.39 -16.03
N ALA A 343 -35.40 1.00 -16.75
CA ALA A 343 -36.22 0.30 -17.76
C ALA A 343 -35.39 -0.24 -18.94
N LEU A 344 -34.31 0.46 -19.34
CA LEU A 344 -33.40 -0.01 -20.37
C LEU A 344 -32.56 -1.21 -19.90
N LEU A 345 -32.21 -1.28 -18.64
CA LEU A 345 -31.41 -2.38 -18.08
C LEU A 345 -32.11 -3.74 -18.18
N ASP A 346 -33.44 -3.78 -18.32
CA ASP A 346 -34.21 -5.01 -18.53
C ASP A 346 -34.74 -5.18 -19.98
N SER A 347 -34.32 -4.30 -20.90
CA SER A 347 -34.67 -4.40 -22.34
C SER A 347 -33.73 -5.39 -23.06
N ASP A 348 -33.90 -5.49 -24.37
CA ASP A 348 -33.02 -6.28 -25.24
C ASP A 348 -31.83 -5.44 -25.79
N ALA A 349 -31.57 -4.26 -25.21
CA ALA A 349 -30.41 -3.45 -25.56
C ALA A 349 -29.11 -4.11 -25.12
N GLU A 350 -28.01 -3.86 -25.85
CA GLU A 350 -26.67 -4.26 -25.45
C GLU A 350 -26.00 -3.10 -24.69
N ILE A 351 -25.96 -3.15 -23.33
CA ILE A 351 -25.39 -2.10 -22.50
C ILE A 351 -24.00 -2.52 -22.00
N TRP A 352 -23.04 -1.66 -22.28
CA TRP A 352 -21.67 -1.74 -21.73
C TRP A 352 -21.49 -0.60 -20.73
N ALA A 353 -21.21 -0.97 -19.50
CA ALA A 353 -21.06 -0.01 -18.41
C ALA A 353 -19.59 0.23 -18.04
N PHE A 354 -19.36 1.40 -17.48
CA PHE A 354 -18.20 1.61 -16.65
C PHE A 354 -18.66 1.67 -15.19
N ASP A 355 -18.35 0.62 -14.41
CA ASP A 355 -18.90 0.32 -13.07
C ASP A 355 -20.39 -0.10 -13.12
N ALA A 356 -20.63 -1.40 -13.37
CA ALA A 356 -21.97 -1.97 -13.50
C ALA A 356 -22.73 -2.11 -12.16
N LYS A 357 -22.04 -2.19 -11.02
CA LYS A 357 -22.69 -2.45 -9.72
C LYS A 357 -23.72 -1.40 -9.33
N PRO A 358 -23.49 -0.07 -9.46
CA PRO A 358 -24.51 0.94 -9.22
C PRO A 358 -25.71 0.83 -10.17
N LEU A 359 -25.49 0.41 -11.42
CA LEU A 359 -26.60 0.17 -12.37
C LEU A 359 -27.45 -1.04 -11.98
N TYR A 360 -26.82 -2.14 -11.54
CA TYR A 360 -27.55 -3.28 -10.98
C TYR A 360 -28.37 -2.88 -9.75
N ARG A 361 -27.81 -2.05 -8.87
CA ARG A 361 -28.55 -1.53 -7.71
C ARG A 361 -29.78 -0.74 -8.14
N LEU A 362 -29.62 0.17 -9.09
CA LEU A 362 -30.72 0.95 -9.65
C LEU A 362 -31.83 0.06 -10.25
N ALA A 363 -31.45 -0.96 -11.01
CA ALA A 363 -32.38 -1.91 -11.58
C ALA A 363 -33.16 -2.68 -10.48
N LEU A 364 -32.45 -3.24 -9.50
CA LEU A 364 -33.02 -4.02 -8.40
C LEU A 364 -33.96 -3.21 -7.51
N GLU A 365 -33.68 -1.93 -7.26
CA GLU A 365 -34.55 -1.02 -6.51
C GLU A 365 -35.91 -0.80 -7.21
N GLN A 366 -35.93 -0.90 -8.53
CA GLN A 366 -37.15 -0.78 -9.35
C GLN A 366 -37.77 -2.15 -9.76
N GLY A 367 -37.28 -3.24 -9.21
CA GLY A 367 -37.80 -4.59 -9.46
C GLY A 367 -37.28 -5.27 -10.74
N HIS A 368 -36.26 -4.69 -11.38
CA HIS A 368 -35.59 -5.21 -12.55
C HIS A 368 -34.36 -6.03 -12.18
N ILE A 369 -33.83 -6.84 -13.10
CA ILE A 369 -32.63 -7.68 -12.86
C ILE A 369 -31.38 -7.21 -13.63
N GLY A 370 -31.52 -6.26 -14.55
CA GLY A 370 -30.41 -5.71 -15.32
C GLY A 370 -29.82 -6.68 -16.36
N LYS A 371 -30.67 -7.43 -17.08
CA LYS A 371 -30.26 -8.43 -18.07
C LYS A 371 -29.52 -7.85 -19.28
N ALA A 372 -29.72 -6.54 -19.56
CA ALA A 372 -29.12 -5.85 -20.69
C ALA A 372 -27.65 -5.45 -20.47
N LEU A 373 -27.11 -5.62 -19.26
CA LEU A 373 -25.69 -5.37 -18.97
C LEU A 373 -24.83 -6.54 -19.45
N HIS A 374 -23.93 -6.26 -20.39
CA HIS A 374 -23.08 -7.25 -21.04
C HIS A 374 -21.58 -7.05 -20.78
N PHE A 375 -21.16 -5.87 -20.30
CA PHE A 375 -19.75 -5.60 -20.02
C PHE A 375 -19.59 -4.53 -18.93
N ASP A 376 -18.52 -4.71 -18.12
CA ASP A 376 -18.09 -3.71 -17.12
C ASP A 376 -16.60 -3.38 -17.34
N GLY A 377 -16.32 -2.14 -17.74
CA GLY A 377 -14.97 -1.67 -18.01
C GLY A 377 -14.08 -1.58 -16.77
N LYS A 378 -14.65 -1.28 -15.60
CA LYS A 378 -13.91 -1.21 -14.34
C LYS A 378 -13.46 -2.59 -13.88
N LEU A 379 -14.33 -3.60 -13.98
CA LEU A 379 -13.99 -4.99 -13.69
C LEU A 379 -12.98 -5.54 -14.71
N ALA A 380 -13.10 -5.19 -15.99
CA ALA A 380 -12.14 -5.56 -17.02
C ALA A 380 -10.75 -4.96 -16.71
N ALA A 381 -10.67 -3.68 -16.40
CA ALA A 381 -9.42 -3.03 -16.01
C ALA A 381 -8.78 -3.67 -14.77
N TYR A 382 -9.59 -4.01 -13.75
CA TYR A 382 -9.11 -4.72 -12.58
C TYR A 382 -8.56 -6.11 -12.91
N LEU A 383 -9.21 -6.89 -13.77
CA LEU A 383 -8.71 -8.21 -14.19
C LEU A 383 -7.38 -8.10 -14.93
N LEU A 384 -7.22 -7.06 -15.77
CA LEU A 384 -5.98 -6.77 -16.49
C LEU A 384 -4.86 -6.30 -15.57
N ASN A 385 -5.15 -5.48 -14.56
CA ASN A 385 -4.19 -4.98 -13.58
C ASN A 385 -4.77 -4.86 -12.16
N PRO A 386 -4.77 -5.93 -11.36
CA PRO A 386 -5.31 -5.90 -9.99
C PRO A 386 -4.44 -5.10 -9.00
N SER A 387 -3.35 -4.50 -9.46
CA SER A 387 -2.43 -3.69 -8.66
C SER A 387 -2.53 -2.19 -8.95
N ALA A 388 -3.39 -1.78 -9.90
CA ALA A 388 -3.59 -0.38 -10.24
C ALA A 388 -4.06 0.45 -9.04
N THR A 389 -3.64 1.70 -8.99
CA THR A 389 -4.00 2.64 -7.91
C THR A 389 -5.30 3.39 -8.20
N SER A 390 -5.75 3.37 -9.44
CA SER A 390 -6.98 4.00 -9.91
C SER A 390 -7.59 3.22 -11.07
N TYR A 391 -8.92 3.15 -11.08
CA TYR A 391 -9.71 2.63 -12.20
C TYR A 391 -10.69 3.70 -12.72
N ALA A 392 -10.32 4.98 -12.66
CA ALA A 392 -11.14 6.07 -13.24
C ALA A 392 -11.05 6.04 -14.77
N VAL A 393 -12.16 6.40 -15.46
CA VAL A 393 -12.25 6.45 -16.94
C VAL A 393 -11.09 7.24 -17.54
N LYS A 394 -10.87 8.46 -17.03
CA LYS A 394 -9.82 9.37 -17.49
C LYS A 394 -8.42 8.78 -17.36
N SER A 395 -8.11 8.16 -16.21
CA SER A 395 -6.82 7.54 -15.94
C SER A 395 -6.56 6.35 -16.87
N LEU A 396 -7.58 5.51 -17.08
CA LEU A 396 -7.47 4.36 -17.99
C LEU A 396 -7.39 4.80 -19.45
N ALA A 397 -8.13 5.83 -19.87
CA ALA A 397 -8.01 6.36 -21.21
C ALA A 397 -6.58 6.83 -21.52
N ALA A 398 -5.95 7.54 -20.58
CA ALA A 398 -4.54 7.94 -20.71
C ALA A 398 -3.59 6.72 -20.73
N GLU A 399 -3.78 5.73 -19.85
CA GLU A 399 -2.96 4.50 -19.80
C GLU A 399 -3.03 3.71 -21.11
N TYR A 400 -4.22 3.58 -21.69
CA TYR A 400 -4.44 2.83 -22.93
C TYR A 400 -4.29 3.65 -24.21
N GLY A 401 -3.91 4.93 -24.10
CA GLY A 401 -3.70 5.84 -25.23
C GLY A 401 -4.98 6.14 -26.02
N VAL A 402 -6.13 6.21 -25.34
CA VAL A 402 -7.44 6.50 -25.94
C VAL A 402 -7.66 8.01 -25.95
N ALA A 403 -7.69 8.61 -27.14
CA ALA A 403 -8.00 10.02 -27.32
C ALA A 403 -9.53 10.28 -27.35
N ALA A 404 -9.96 11.45 -26.85
CA ALA A 404 -11.35 11.85 -26.93
C ALA A 404 -11.77 12.09 -28.39
N ALA A 405 -12.86 11.46 -28.80
CA ALA A 405 -13.43 11.65 -30.14
C ALA A 405 -14.22 12.97 -30.28
N PHE A 406 -14.77 13.44 -29.18
CA PHE A 406 -15.52 14.69 -29.05
C PHE A 406 -15.43 15.19 -27.61
N HIS A 407 -15.93 16.39 -27.33
CA HIS A 407 -16.03 16.94 -25.98
C HIS A 407 -17.47 17.22 -25.63
N CYS A 408 -17.87 17.01 -24.36
CA CYS A 408 -19.19 17.31 -23.82
C CYS A 408 -19.05 17.85 -22.41
N GLU A 409 -19.44 19.12 -22.18
CA GLU A 409 -19.33 19.77 -20.87
C GLU A 409 -20.13 19.03 -19.77
N ALA A 410 -21.32 18.53 -20.11
CA ALA A 410 -22.20 17.82 -19.18
C ALA A 410 -21.74 16.37 -18.87
N ALA A 411 -20.82 15.82 -19.63
CA ALA A 411 -20.24 14.48 -19.48
C ALA A 411 -18.80 14.46 -19.97
N PRO A 412 -17.82 14.93 -19.16
CA PRO A 412 -16.44 15.16 -19.57
C PRO A 412 -15.72 13.92 -20.11
N ASP A 413 -16.07 12.73 -19.62
CA ASP A 413 -15.46 11.45 -20.01
C ASP A 413 -16.18 10.76 -21.20
N ALA A 414 -17.29 11.36 -21.73
CA ALA A 414 -18.10 10.75 -22.76
C ALA A 414 -17.32 10.46 -24.06
N GLY A 415 -16.44 11.39 -24.44
CA GLY A 415 -15.67 11.28 -25.69
C GLY A 415 -14.65 10.15 -25.74
N VAL A 416 -14.24 9.61 -24.58
CA VAL A 416 -13.31 8.48 -24.48
C VAL A 416 -14.00 7.15 -24.13
N LEU A 417 -15.23 7.18 -23.59
CA LEU A 417 -15.88 6.03 -22.96
C LEU A 417 -16.00 4.82 -23.90
N ALA A 418 -16.58 5.00 -25.07
CA ALA A 418 -16.83 3.91 -26.02
C ALA A 418 -15.52 3.23 -26.44
N ALA A 419 -14.54 4.02 -26.91
CA ALA A 419 -13.26 3.50 -27.36
C ALA A 419 -12.46 2.82 -26.23
N LEU A 420 -12.55 3.35 -25.00
CA LEU A 420 -11.91 2.75 -23.83
C LEU A 420 -12.53 1.38 -23.52
N LEU A 421 -13.85 1.27 -23.46
CA LEU A 421 -14.51 0.00 -23.15
C LEU A 421 -14.22 -1.06 -24.22
N GLU A 422 -14.20 -0.68 -25.51
CA GLU A 422 -13.82 -1.57 -26.60
C GLU A 422 -12.34 -2.00 -26.51
N ARG A 423 -11.46 -1.07 -26.14
CA ARG A 423 -10.04 -1.40 -25.92
C ARG A 423 -9.83 -2.35 -24.75
N LEU A 424 -10.48 -2.11 -23.63
CA LEU A 424 -10.42 -3.00 -22.46
C LEU A 424 -10.98 -4.40 -22.77
N ALA A 425 -12.06 -4.50 -23.55
CA ALA A 425 -12.61 -5.77 -23.99
C ALA A 425 -11.61 -6.54 -24.88
N ALA A 426 -10.98 -5.88 -25.84
CA ALA A 426 -9.95 -6.48 -26.69
C ALA A 426 -8.72 -6.97 -25.90
N GLU A 427 -8.24 -6.21 -24.93
CA GLU A 427 -7.15 -6.63 -24.03
C GLU A 427 -7.55 -7.82 -23.16
N LEU A 428 -8.80 -7.83 -22.70
CA LEU A 428 -9.34 -8.92 -21.89
C LEU A 428 -9.44 -10.23 -22.71
N ASP A 429 -9.85 -10.13 -23.99
CA ASP A 429 -9.86 -11.24 -24.93
C ASP A 429 -8.43 -11.75 -25.18
N ALA A 430 -7.49 -10.84 -25.46
CA ALA A 430 -6.08 -11.17 -25.70
C ALA A 430 -5.41 -11.83 -24.48
N SER A 431 -5.79 -11.43 -23.27
CA SER A 431 -5.29 -12.04 -22.03
C SER A 431 -5.97 -13.37 -21.70
N GLY A 432 -7.05 -13.76 -22.38
CA GLY A 432 -7.84 -14.96 -22.11
C GLY A 432 -8.72 -14.90 -20.85
N GLN A 433 -8.95 -13.69 -20.30
CA GLN A 433 -9.72 -13.48 -19.07
C GLN A 433 -11.20 -13.08 -19.33
N ARG A 434 -11.64 -13.07 -20.59
CA ARG A 434 -13.01 -12.70 -20.97
C ARG A 434 -14.06 -13.57 -20.29
N LYS A 435 -13.84 -14.87 -20.27
CA LYS A 435 -14.74 -15.82 -19.61
C LYS A 435 -14.88 -15.53 -18.10
N LEU A 436 -13.78 -15.19 -17.44
CA LEU A 436 -13.77 -14.81 -16.02
C LEU A 436 -14.61 -13.55 -15.76
N HIS A 437 -14.52 -12.57 -16.66
CA HIS A 437 -15.33 -11.37 -16.60
C HIS A 437 -16.83 -11.68 -16.79
N ASP A 438 -17.17 -12.37 -17.87
CA ASP A 438 -18.57 -12.55 -18.30
C ASP A 438 -19.35 -13.55 -17.44
N GLU A 439 -18.70 -14.63 -16.99
CA GLU A 439 -19.36 -15.71 -16.25
C GLU A 439 -19.24 -15.58 -14.73
N MET A 440 -18.31 -14.74 -14.24
CA MET A 440 -18.06 -14.60 -12.79
C MET A 440 -18.17 -13.15 -12.31
N GLU A 441 -17.32 -12.25 -12.75
CA GLU A 441 -17.21 -10.91 -12.14
C GLU A 441 -18.44 -10.04 -12.43
N LEU A 442 -18.92 -10.01 -13.65
CA LEU A 442 -20.09 -9.22 -14.02
C LEU A 442 -21.38 -9.73 -13.35
N PRO A 443 -21.70 -11.05 -13.37
CA PRO A 443 -22.83 -11.57 -12.60
C PRO A 443 -22.70 -11.33 -11.08
N LEU A 444 -21.49 -11.43 -10.55
CA LEU A 444 -21.24 -11.17 -9.12
C LEU A 444 -21.52 -9.71 -8.74
N ALA A 445 -21.23 -8.73 -9.60
CA ALA A 445 -21.55 -7.32 -9.33
C ALA A 445 -23.04 -7.12 -9.04
N ARG A 446 -23.93 -7.87 -9.72
CA ARG A 446 -25.36 -7.89 -9.46
C ARG A 446 -25.71 -8.49 -8.09
N VAL A 447 -25.08 -9.62 -7.74
CA VAL A 447 -25.26 -10.26 -6.43
C VAL A 447 -24.85 -9.31 -5.30
N LEU A 448 -23.70 -8.68 -5.43
CA LEU A 448 -23.21 -7.72 -4.43
C LEU A 448 -24.09 -6.48 -4.32
N ALA A 449 -24.60 -5.98 -5.45
CA ALA A 449 -25.59 -4.88 -5.45
C ALA A 449 -26.86 -5.24 -4.67
N ASP A 450 -27.35 -6.49 -4.80
CA ASP A 450 -28.52 -6.96 -4.07
C ASP A 450 -28.21 -7.13 -2.58
N MET A 451 -27.06 -7.71 -2.22
CA MET A 451 -26.60 -7.83 -0.83
C MET A 451 -26.47 -6.46 -0.14
N GLU A 452 -25.87 -5.48 -0.81
CA GLU A 452 -25.75 -4.09 -0.31
C GLU A 452 -27.12 -3.43 -0.11
N ARG A 453 -28.07 -3.67 -1.04
CA ARG A 453 -29.43 -3.16 -0.95
C ARG A 453 -30.24 -3.78 0.20
N ILE A 454 -30.08 -5.08 0.42
CA ILE A 454 -30.78 -5.82 1.49
C ILE A 454 -30.20 -5.47 2.85
N GLY A 455 -28.87 -5.45 3.00
CA GLY A 455 -28.18 -5.23 4.27
C GLY A 455 -28.37 -6.38 5.27
N PHE A 456 -27.79 -6.28 6.46
CA PHE A 456 -27.87 -7.27 7.51
C PHE A 456 -28.50 -6.65 8.77
N ALA A 457 -29.55 -7.27 9.31
CA ALA A 457 -30.24 -6.77 10.50
C ALA A 457 -29.36 -6.89 11.77
N VAL A 458 -29.37 -5.86 12.60
CA VAL A 458 -28.58 -5.83 13.83
C VAL A 458 -29.45 -5.45 15.04
N ASP A 459 -29.21 -6.14 16.17
CA ASP A 459 -29.80 -5.81 17.49
C ASP A 459 -29.06 -4.62 18.11
N ALA A 460 -29.53 -3.42 17.80
CA ALA A 460 -28.93 -2.18 18.29
C ALA A 460 -28.96 -2.05 19.81
N ASP A 461 -30.02 -2.52 20.46
CA ASP A 461 -30.16 -2.43 21.91
C ASP A 461 -29.19 -3.39 22.61
N GLY A 462 -29.05 -4.60 22.09
CA GLY A 462 -28.02 -5.55 22.52
C GLY A 462 -26.60 -5.01 22.33
N ILE A 463 -26.31 -4.38 21.17
CA ILE A 463 -25.00 -3.76 20.91
C ILE A 463 -24.73 -2.61 21.89
N ARG A 464 -25.72 -1.76 22.21
CA ARG A 464 -25.59 -0.67 23.21
C ARG A 464 -25.29 -1.24 24.59
N ALA A 465 -26.09 -2.22 25.04
CA ALA A 465 -25.89 -2.86 26.34
C ALA A 465 -24.51 -3.53 26.46
N PHE A 466 -24.05 -4.19 25.39
CA PHE A 466 -22.72 -4.76 25.32
C PHE A 466 -21.64 -3.68 25.42
N GLY A 467 -21.81 -2.57 24.69
CA GLY A 467 -20.90 -1.42 24.72
C GLY A 467 -20.79 -0.80 26.11
N ASP A 468 -21.89 -0.65 26.82
CA ASP A 468 -21.91 -0.10 28.19
C ASP A 468 -21.16 -1.02 29.16
N SER A 469 -21.33 -2.34 29.03
CA SER A 469 -20.55 -3.31 29.82
C SER A 469 -19.05 -3.18 29.53
N LEU A 470 -18.66 -3.07 28.26
CA LEU A 470 -17.26 -2.91 27.87
C LEU A 470 -16.65 -1.59 28.37
N ARG A 471 -17.41 -0.49 28.35
CA ARG A 471 -16.95 0.81 28.89
C ARG A 471 -16.66 0.74 30.37
N GLY A 472 -17.53 0.09 31.15
CA GLY A 472 -17.31 -0.12 32.60
C GLY A 472 -16.04 -0.93 32.89
N GLU A 473 -15.78 -2.01 32.12
CA GLU A 473 -14.55 -2.78 32.23
C GLU A 473 -13.32 -2.00 31.80
N LEU A 474 -13.43 -1.24 30.72
CA LEU A 474 -12.33 -0.43 30.15
C LEU A 474 -11.85 0.64 31.14
N ASP A 475 -12.78 1.28 31.86
CA ASP A 475 -12.46 2.27 32.88
C ASP A 475 -11.68 1.60 34.05
N GLY A 476 -12.06 0.39 34.44
CA GLY A 476 -11.32 -0.38 35.44
C GLY A 476 -9.90 -0.75 35.02
N ILE A 477 -9.74 -1.21 33.77
CA ILE A 477 -8.43 -1.51 33.14
C ILE A 477 -7.56 -0.24 33.09
N LEU A 478 -8.14 0.88 32.70
CA LEU A 478 -7.43 2.16 32.60
C LEU A 478 -6.91 2.63 33.96
N GLN A 479 -7.71 2.50 35.01
CA GLN A 479 -7.29 2.80 36.40
C GLN A 479 -6.15 1.89 36.87
N ASN A 480 -6.19 0.60 36.54
CA ASN A 480 -5.08 -0.32 36.80
C ASN A 480 -3.79 0.14 36.13
N ILE A 481 -3.86 0.49 34.85
CA ILE A 481 -2.70 1.00 34.09
C ILE A 481 -2.14 2.27 34.74
N TYR A 482 -2.97 3.23 35.11
CA TYR A 482 -2.54 4.47 35.75
C TYR A 482 -1.92 4.24 37.11
N THR A 483 -2.46 3.31 37.87
CA THR A 483 -1.93 2.93 39.18
C THR A 483 -0.54 2.31 39.06
N GLU A 484 -0.34 1.41 38.15
CA GLU A 484 0.95 0.76 37.87
C GLU A 484 2.02 1.74 37.34
N VAL A 485 1.63 2.65 36.44
CA VAL A 485 2.54 3.65 35.85
C VAL A 485 2.79 4.82 36.80
N GLY A 486 1.82 5.14 37.68
CA GLY A 486 1.87 6.19 38.69
C GLY A 486 1.39 7.56 38.21
N TYR A 487 0.80 7.68 37.04
CA TYR A 487 0.17 8.90 36.53
C TYR A 487 -0.80 8.60 35.38
N GLU A 488 -1.71 9.55 35.09
CA GLU A 488 -2.66 9.47 33.98
C GLU A 488 -2.03 9.93 32.67
N PHE A 489 -2.28 9.20 31.59
CA PHE A 489 -1.82 9.52 30.24
C PHE A 489 -2.73 8.88 29.18
N ASN A 490 -2.63 9.32 27.92
CA ASN A 490 -3.39 8.72 26.84
C ASN A 490 -2.74 7.40 26.35
N VAL A 491 -3.30 6.26 26.78
CA VAL A 491 -2.84 4.90 26.41
C VAL A 491 -2.91 4.64 24.90
N ASN A 492 -3.81 5.35 24.17
CA ASN A 492 -3.92 5.27 22.71
C ASN A 492 -2.84 6.10 21.98
N SER A 493 -2.09 6.97 22.67
CA SER A 493 -0.97 7.71 22.10
C SER A 493 0.30 6.86 22.13
N PRO A 494 0.84 6.39 20.98
CA PRO A 494 2.07 5.59 20.96
C PRO A 494 3.26 6.30 21.62
N LYS A 495 3.29 7.64 21.58
CA LYS A 495 4.34 8.46 22.17
C LYS A 495 4.25 8.42 23.70
N GLN A 496 3.08 8.77 24.26
CA GLN A 496 2.88 8.78 25.71
C GLN A 496 3.00 7.39 26.32
N LEU A 497 2.49 6.37 25.64
CA LEU A 497 2.65 4.98 26.05
C LEU A 497 4.13 4.56 26.02
N GLY A 498 4.88 4.97 25.01
CA GLY A 498 6.33 4.72 24.94
C GLY A 498 7.09 5.38 26.09
N GLU A 499 6.78 6.63 26.42
CA GLU A 499 7.34 7.35 27.58
C GLU A 499 7.00 6.64 28.91
N ALA A 500 5.75 6.19 29.07
CA ALA A 500 5.31 5.46 30.24
C ALA A 500 6.07 4.13 30.43
N LEU A 501 6.19 3.33 29.38
CA LEU A 501 6.80 1.99 29.43
C LEU A 501 8.33 2.05 29.54
N PHE A 502 8.98 2.86 28.73
CA PHE A 502 10.44 2.81 28.56
C PHE A 502 11.18 3.85 29.39
N ASP A 503 10.61 5.04 29.57
CA ASP A 503 11.27 6.10 30.34
C ASP A 503 10.84 6.07 31.81
N LYS A 504 9.55 5.82 32.11
CA LYS A 504 9.05 5.80 33.50
C LYS A 504 9.21 4.45 34.18
N LEU A 505 8.75 3.37 33.56
CA LEU A 505 8.84 2.01 34.12
C LEU A 505 10.19 1.34 33.83
N GLY A 506 11.02 1.91 32.97
CA GLY A 506 12.36 1.42 32.67
C GLY A 506 12.39 0.06 31.96
N LEU A 507 11.33 -0.30 31.22
CA LEU A 507 11.28 -1.56 30.49
C LEU A 507 12.30 -1.58 29.35
N PRO A 508 12.87 -2.75 28.98
CA PRO A 508 13.89 -2.82 27.94
C PRO A 508 13.31 -2.50 26.56
N PRO A 509 13.76 -1.43 25.87
CA PRO A 509 13.25 -1.10 24.54
C PRO A 509 13.71 -2.14 23.50
N ARG A 510 12.76 -2.76 22.80
CA ARG A 510 13.04 -3.78 21.77
C ARG A 510 13.27 -3.19 20.39
N LYS A 511 12.55 -2.14 20.05
CA LYS A 511 12.61 -1.51 18.72
C LYS A 511 12.33 -0.01 18.82
N LYS A 512 13.19 0.81 18.23
CA LYS A 512 12.91 2.22 17.95
C LYS A 512 12.60 2.39 16.47
N ASN A 513 11.55 3.13 16.16
CA ASN A 513 11.24 3.57 14.81
C ASN A 513 11.46 5.10 14.69
N ALA A 514 11.24 5.66 13.52
CA ALA A 514 11.44 7.09 13.27
C ALA A 514 10.56 8.01 14.17
N ARG A 515 9.48 7.47 14.76
CA ARG A 515 8.54 8.19 15.64
C ARG A 515 8.82 7.96 17.14
N GLY A 516 9.88 7.23 17.50
CA GLY A 516 10.24 6.92 18.89
C GLY A 516 10.21 5.42 19.18
N TYR A 517 9.86 5.05 20.40
CA TYR A 517 9.70 3.66 20.80
C TYR A 517 8.52 2.99 20.10
N SER A 518 8.71 1.78 19.57
CA SER A 518 7.59 0.98 19.07
C SER A 518 6.76 0.47 20.24
N THR A 519 5.44 0.62 20.11
CA THR A 519 4.43 0.06 21.02
C THR A 519 3.44 -0.82 20.24
N ASP A 520 3.87 -1.42 19.12
CA ASP A 520 3.04 -2.38 18.37
C ASP A 520 2.76 -3.65 19.20
N ALA A 521 1.76 -4.42 18.78
CA ALA A 521 1.32 -5.61 19.51
C ALA A 521 2.48 -6.59 19.71
N ALA A 522 3.34 -6.82 18.72
CA ALA A 522 4.47 -7.73 18.82
C ALA A 522 5.51 -7.25 19.83
N THR A 523 5.76 -5.93 19.87
CA THR A 523 6.65 -5.33 20.88
C THR A 523 6.07 -5.50 22.27
N LEU A 524 4.79 -5.19 22.47
CA LEU A 524 4.11 -5.36 23.78
C LEU A 524 4.11 -6.84 24.20
N GLU A 525 3.75 -7.77 23.33
CA GLU A 525 3.80 -9.21 23.63
C GLU A 525 5.19 -9.65 24.15
N SER A 526 6.27 -9.14 23.51
CA SER A 526 7.64 -9.43 23.95
C SER A 526 8.01 -8.85 25.31
N LEU A 527 7.22 -7.90 25.82
CA LEU A 527 7.43 -7.23 27.11
C LEU A 527 6.60 -7.85 28.25
N ARG A 528 5.67 -8.77 27.98
CA ARG A 528 4.86 -9.47 29.01
C ARG A 528 5.67 -10.00 30.18
N PRO A 529 6.84 -10.66 29.98
CA PRO A 529 7.61 -11.20 31.09
C PRO A 529 8.21 -10.15 32.04
N TYR A 530 8.18 -8.86 31.66
CA TYR A 530 8.87 -7.79 32.39
C TYR A 530 7.93 -6.95 33.27
N SER A 531 6.63 -6.91 32.98
CA SER A 531 5.65 -6.14 33.78
C SER A 531 4.22 -6.59 33.52
N PRO A 532 3.39 -6.75 34.56
CA PRO A 532 1.97 -7.11 34.44
C PRO A 532 1.15 -6.00 33.73
N VAL A 533 1.61 -4.75 33.76
CA VAL A 533 0.94 -3.64 33.06
C VAL A 533 0.76 -3.90 31.56
N ILE A 534 1.63 -4.72 30.98
CA ILE A 534 1.56 -5.05 29.55
C ILE A 534 0.28 -5.83 29.23
N ASP A 535 -0.14 -6.76 30.08
CA ASP A 535 -1.39 -7.49 29.90
C ASP A 535 -2.59 -6.56 29.97
N GLU A 536 -2.59 -5.61 30.89
CA GLU A 536 -3.64 -4.59 31.01
C GLU A 536 -3.68 -3.68 29.77
N ILE A 537 -2.52 -3.27 29.23
CA ILE A 537 -2.45 -2.45 28.01
C ILE A 537 -2.95 -3.24 26.78
N LEU A 538 -2.60 -4.50 26.63
CA LEU A 538 -3.08 -5.35 25.54
C LEU A 538 -4.59 -5.57 25.63
N LYS A 539 -5.10 -5.80 26.85
CA LYS A 539 -6.52 -5.90 27.15
C LYS A 539 -7.25 -4.59 26.84
N TYR A 540 -6.71 -3.45 27.31
CA TYR A 540 -7.23 -2.12 27.02
C TYR A 540 -7.39 -1.90 25.51
N ARG A 541 -6.37 -2.17 24.72
CA ARG A 541 -6.42 -2.01 23.27
C ARG A 541 -7.46 -2.89 22.60
N THR A 542 -7.63 -4.11 23.06
CA THR A 542 -8.66 -5.02 22.57
C THR A 542 -10.05 -4.46 22.82
N TYR A 543 -10.33 -4.01 24.05
CA TYR A 543 -11.61 -3.43 24.43
C TYR A 543 -11.89 -2.11 23.71
N ALA A 544 -10.90 -1.20 23.66
CA ALA A 544 -11.01 0.07 22.96
C ALA A 544 -11.32 -0.11 21.46
N LYS A 545 -10.68 -1.10 20.81
CA LYS A 545 -10.98 -1.46 19.42
C LYS A 545 -12.38 -2.04 19.26
N LEU A 546 -12.82 -2.92 20.16
CA LEU A 546 -14.18 -3.47 20.14
C LEU A 546 -15.22 -2.36 20.25
N LEU A 547 -15.02 -1.42 21.17
CA LEU A 547 -15.90 -0.27 21.34
C LEU A 547 -15.94 0.63 20.12
N SER A 548 -14.80 1.18 19.71
CA SER A 548 -14.75 2.21 18.66
C SER A 548 -15.08 1.67 17.27
N THR A 549 -14.58 0.48 16.92
CA THR A 549 -14.73 -0.06 15.57
C THR A 549 -16.05 -0.81 15.41
N TYR A 550 -16.44 -1.62 16.40
CA TYR A 550 -17.59 -2.50 16.22
C TYR A 550 -18.84 -1.98 16.93
N VAL A 551 -18.77 -1.55 18.20
CA VAL A 551 -19.96 -1.04 18.89
C VAL A 551 -20.39 0.30 18.28
N ASP A 552 -19.53 1.33 18.38
CA ASP A 552 -19.86 2.68 17.93
C ASP A 552 -19.99 2.72 16.40
N GLY A 553 -19.13 1.96 15.68
CA GLY A 553 -19.15 1.89 14.22
C GLY A 553 -20.41 1.22 13.67
N LEU A 554 -20.90 0.11 14.23
CA LEU A 554 -22.12 -0.58 13.80
C LEU A 554 -23.36 0.24 14.12
N LEU A 555 -23.43 0.86 15.31
CA LEU A 555 -24.55 1.73 15.69
C LEU A 555 -24.65 2.97 14.80
N ALA A 556 -23.51 3.54 14.40
CA ALA A 556 -23.48 4.67 13.47
C ALA A 556 -23.85 4.28 12.01
N ALA A 557 -23.57 3.03 11.61
CA ALA A 557 -23.85 2.51 10.28
C ALA A 557 -25.26 1.92 10.12
N GLN A 558 -26.02 1.75 11.23
CA GLN A 558 -27.38 1.22 11.16
C GLN A 558 -28.31 2.22 10.45
N ALA A 559 -28.95 1.77 9.38
CA ALA A 559 -29.94 2.55 8.64
C ALA A 559 -31.32 2.55 9.32
N ALA A 560 -32.24 3.35 8.79
CA ALA A 560 -33.60 3.51 9.35
C ALA A 560 -34.44 2.22 9.33
N ASP A 561 -34.10 1.25 8.49
CA ASP A 561 -34.72 -0.07 8.40
C ASP A 561 -34.18 -1.08 9.45
N GLY A 562 -33.24 -0.63 10.32
CA GLY A 562 -32.65 -1.48 11.34
C GLY A 562 -31.50 -2.38 10.84
N ARG A 563 -31.09 -2.21 9.58
CA ARG A 563 -30.05 -3.02 8.94
C ARG A 563 -28.77 -2.22 8.74
N VAL A 564 -27.66 -2.92 8.55
CA VAL A 564 -26.36 -2.35 8.18
C VAL A 564 -26.08 -2.69 6.72
N HIS A 565 -25.87 -1.68 5.90
CA HIS A 565 -25.61 -1.80 4.47
C HIS A 565 -24.11 -1.58 4.20
N SER A 566 -23.34 -2.66 4.27
CA SER A 566 -21.90 -2.61 3.95
C SER A 566 -21.69 -2.49 2.44
N THR A 567 -20.60 -1.86 2.04
CA THR A 567 -20.15 -1.82 0.64
C THR A 567 -19.17 -2.96 0.37
N PHE A 568 -19.44 -3.77 -0.66
CA PHE A 568 -18.59 -4.87 -1.10
C PHE A 568 -17.79 -4.46 -2.35
N ILE A 569 -16.45 -4.56 -2.29
CA ILE A 569 -15.57 -4.09 -3.34
C ILE A 569 -14.88 -5.30 -4.00
N GLN A 570 -15.08 -5.45 -5.32
CA GLN A 570 -14.46 -6.52 -6.12
C GLN A 570 -13.04 -6.16 -6.56
N THR A 571 -12.71 -4.86 -6.64
CA THR A 571 -11.52 -4.32 -7.31
C THR A 571 -10.39 -3.92 -6.37
N GLU A 572 -10.45 -4.27 -5.08
CA GLU A 572 -9.47 -3.82 -4.09
C GLU A 572 -8.33 -4.82 -3.87
N THR A 573 -8.65 -6.12 -3.83
CA THR A 573 -7.66 -7.12 -3.48
C THR A 573 -6.92 -7.68 -4.70
N ARG A 574 -5.61 -7.89 -4.56
CA ARG A 574 -4.80 -8.47 -5.65
C ARG A 574 -4.99 -9.98 -5.85
N THR A 575 -5.72 -10.64 -4.95
CA THR A 575 -5.96 -12.10 -4.99
C THR A 575 -7.32 -12.47 -5.56
N GLY A 576 -8.18 -11.51 -5.89
CA GLY A 576 -9.54 -11.75 -6.31
C GLY A 576 -10.56 -11.84 -5.17
N ARG A 577 -10.14 -11.79 -3.90
CA ARG A 577 -11.08 -11.75 -2.77
C ARG A 577 -11.90 -10.47 -2.79
N ILE A 578 -13.15 -10.56 -2.31
CA ILE A 578 -14.02 -9.41 -2.08
C ILE A 578 -13.56 -8.73 -0.78
N SER A 579 -13.55 -7.41 -0.73
CA SER A 579 -13.41 -6.66 0.52
C SER A 579 -14.73 -6.01 0.92
N SER A 580 -14.89 -5.71 2.21
CA SER A 580 -16.06 -5.07 2.79
C SER A 580 -15.65 -3.80 3.52
N THR A 581 -16.40 -2.72 3.33
CA THR A 581 -16.12 -1.42 3.96
C THR A 581 -17.41 -0.71 4.35
N GLU A 582 -17.33 0.19 5.29
CA GLU A 582 -18.41 1.09 5.75
C GLU A 582 -19.71 0.35 6.16
N PRO A 583 -19.66 -0.56 7.13
CA PRO A 583 -18.52 -1.07 7.91
C PRO A 583 -17.89 -2.33 7.32
N ASN A 584 -16.64 -2.66 7.71
CA ASN A 584 -16.02 -3.92 7.32
C ASN A 584 -16.58 -5.09 8.14
N LEU A 585 -17.53 -5.83 7.59
CA LEU A 585 -18.17 -6.98 8.24
C LEU A 585 -17.30 -8.24 8.23
N GLN A 586 -16.32 -8.32 7.32
CA GLN A 586 -15.43 -9.49 7.20
C GLN A 586 -14.36 -9.56 8.30
N ASN A 587 -14.18 -8.47 9.07
CA ASN A 587 -13.19 -8.39 10.14
C ASN A 587 -13.78 -8.54 11.55
N ILE A 588 -15.07 -8.92 11.69
CA ILE A 588 -15.69 -9.16 12.99
C ILE A 588 -15.00 -10.35 13.67
N PRO A 589 -14.41 -10.17 14.85
CA PRO A 589 -13.60 -11.22 15.49
C PRO A 589 -14.43 -12.46 15.86
N ILE A 590 -13.84 -13.64 15.65
CA ILE A 590 -14.46 -14.92 16.04
C ILE A 590 -13.64 -15.66 17.11
N ARG A 591 -12.31 -15.42 17.16
CA ARG A 591 -11.39 -16.23 17.99
C ARG A 591 -11.42 -15.89 19.47
N THR A 592 -11.93 -14.73 19.85
CA THR A 592 -12.02 -14.31 21.23
C THR A 592 -13.47 -14.35 21.67
N GLU A 593 -13.73 -14.71 22.94
CA GLU A 593 -15.08 -14.78 23.50
C GLU A 593 -15.85 -13.47 23.31
N LEU A 594 -15.22 -12.33 23.63
CA LEU A 594 -15.85 -11.01 23.45
C LEU A 594 -16.10 -10.69 21.97
N GLY A 595 -15.19 -11.09 21.08
CA GLY A 595 -15.34 -10.89 19.65
C GLY A 595 -16.47 -11.74 19.06
N SER A 596 -16.56 -13.01 19.43
CA SER A 596 -17.61 -13.92 18.96
C SER A 596 -19.01 -13.48 19.43
N ARG A 597 -19.13 -12.87 20.61
CA ARG A 597 -20.40 -12.29 21.11
C ARG A 597 -20.97 -11.22 20.16
N LEU A 598 -20.12 -10.48 19.42
CA LEU A 598 -20.59 -9.51 18.44
C LEU A 598 -21.41 -10.14 17.31
N ARG A 599 -21.07 -11.38 16.91
CA ARG A 599 -21.87 -12.13 15.92
C ARG A 599 -23.28 -12.45 16.41
N GLY A 600 -23.48 -12.53 17.74
CA GLY A 600 -24.80 -12.72 18.34
C GLY A 600 -25.76 -11.53 18.19
N TYR A 601 -25.26 -10.36 17.79
CA TYR A 601 -26.09 -9.17 17.53
C TYR A 601 -26.43 -8.98 16.05
N PHE A 602 -25.95 -9.83 15.18
CA PHE A 602 -26.43 -9.94 13.80
C PHE A 602 -27.56 -10.96 13.80
N VAL A 603 -28.76 -10.50 13.52
CA VAL A 603 -30.00 -11.25 13.78
C VAL A 603 -30.79 -11.47 12.48
N ALA A 604 -31.56 -12.54 12.44
CA ALA A 604 -32.59 -12.73 11.43
C ALA A 604 -33.84 -11.87 11.73
N GLY A 605 -34.56 -11.50 10.71
CA GLY A 605 -35.88 -10.84 10.85
C GLY A 605 -36.92 -11.76 11.51
N ASP A 606 -38.03 -11.16 11.94
CA ASP A 606 -39.15 -11.90 12.55
C ASP A 606 -39.66 -13.00 11.61
N GLY A 607 -39.78 -14.24 12.12
CA GLY A 607 -40.22 -15.39 11.33
C GLY A 607 -39.17 -15.91 10.34
N GLN A 608 -37.93 -15.47 10.49
CA GLN A 608 -36.81 -15.89 9.66
C GLN A 608 -35.70 -16.53 10.47
N GLN A 609 -34.77 -17.21 9.79
CA GLN A 609 -33.52 -17.73 10.34
C GLN A 609 -32.37 -17.39 9.42
N LEU A 610 -31.18 -17.34 9.99
CA LEU A 610 -29.93 -17.34 9.22
C LEU A 610 -29.54 -18.79 8.93
N VAL A 611 -29.12 -19.02 7.69
CA VAL A 611 -28.52 -20.26 7.23
C VAL A 611 -27.10 -19.93 6.79
N ASP A 612 -26.14 -20.48 7.50
CA ASP A 612 -24.72 -20.28 7.30
C ASP A 612 -24.10 -21.52 6.69
N ALA A 613 -23.33 -21.38 5.64
CA ALA A 613 -22.60 -22.46 5.00
C ALA A 613 -21.12 -22.07 4.81
N ASP A 614 -20.22 -22.82 5.44
CA ASP A 614 -18.77 -22.60 5.39
C ASP A 614 -18.07 -23.78 4.68
N TYR A 615 -17.11 -23.48 3.79
CA TYR A 615 -16.30 -24.50 3.14
C TYR A 615 -15.32 -25.15 4.13
N SER A 616 -15.35 -26.46 4.20
CA SER A 616 -14.37 -27.19 5.01
C SER A 616 -13.03 -27.29 4.30
N GLN A 617 -12.04 -26.52 4.74
CA GLN A 617 -10.63 -26.58 4.32
C GLN A 617 -10.42 -26.41 2.80
N ILE A 618 -11.13 -25.49 2.17
CA ILE A 618 -11.13 -25.29 0.71
C ILE A 618 -9.73 -25.14 0.12
N GLU A 619 -8.84 -24.36 0.72
CA GLU A 619 -7.50 -24.12 0.20
C GLU A 619 -6.63 -25.39 0.17
N LEU A 620 -6.76 -26.27 1.17
CA LEU A 620 -6.05 -27.56 1.18
C LEU A 620 -6.63 -28.57 0.19
N ARG A 621 -7.93 -28.52 -0.06
CA ARG A 621 -8.59 -29.33 -1.10
C ARG A 621 -8.17 -28.90 -2.50
N ILE A 622 -8.07 -27.60 -2.73
CA ILE A 622 -7.51 -27.02 -3.95
C ILE A 622 -6.05 -27.45 -4.14
N LEU A 623 -5.24 -27.37 -3.08
CA LEU A 623 -3.84 -27.80 -3.12
C LEU A 623 -3.74 -29.30 -3.49
N ALA A 624 -4.55 -30.17 -2.87
CA ALA A 624 -4.61 -31.60 -3.17
C ALA A 624 -4.99 -31.87 -4.63
N HIS A 625 -5.93 -31.07 -5.18
CA HIS A 625 -6.33 -31.20 -6.59
C HIS A 625 -5.22 -30.75 -7.54
N ILE A 626 -4.64 -29.55 -7.32
CA ILE A 626 -3.62 -28.96 -8.20
C ILE A 626 -2.34 -29.81 -8.21
N THR A 627 -1.88 -30.26 -7.04
CA THR A 627 -0.65 -31.04 -6.94
C THR A 627 -0.82 -32.48 -7.40
N GLY A 628 -2.03 -33.02 -7.33
CA GLY A 628 -2.27 -34.45 -7.55
C GLY A 628 -1.55 -35.34 -6.53
N ASP A 629 -1.26 -34.83 -5.32
CA ASP A 629 -0.62 -35.61 -4.27
C ASP A 629 -1.56 -36.70 -3.76
N GLU A 630 -1.19 -37.93 -3.95
CA GLU A 630 -2.06 -39.11 -3.69
C GLU A 630 -2.38 -39.25 -2.21
N HIS A 631 -1.42 -39.00 -1.34
CA HIS A 631 -1.63 -39.06 0.12
C HIS A 631 -2.64 -38.02 0.59
N MET A 632 -2.50 -36.79 0.08
CA MET A 632 -3.41 -35.69 0.42
C MET A 632 -4.82 -35.94 -0.15
N GLN A 633 -4.91 -36.40 -1.41
CA GLN A 633 -6.19 -36.73 -2.03
C GLN A 633 -6.90 -37.86 -1.29
N GLN A 634 -6.20 -38.96 -0.96
CA GLN A 634 -6.77 -40.10 -0.22
C GLN A 634 -7.26 -39.69 1.17
N ALA A 635 -6.55 -38.81 1.86
CA ALA A 635 -6.99 -38.29 3.15
C ALA A 635 -8.36 -37.60 3.04
N PHE A 636 -8.57 -36.77 2.03
CA PHE A 636 -9.86 -36.09 1.82
C PHE A 636 -10.95 -37.05 1.31
N LEU A 637 -10.63 -37.98 0.41
CA LEU A 637 -11.59 -38.94 -0.10
C LEU A 637 -12.10 -39.90 0.99
N ASN A 638 -11.25 -40.22 1.97
CA ASN A 638 -11.62 -41.08 3.11
C ASN A 638 -12.27 -40.28 4.26
N GLY A 639 -12.52 -38.97 4.10
CA GLY A 639 -13.08 -38.13 5.16
C GLY A 639 -12.17 -37.95 6.38
N ALA A 640 -10.86 -38.19 6.22
CA ALA A 640 -9.90 -38.03 7.31
C ALA A 640 -9.64 -36.52 7.63
N ASP A 641 -9.41 -36.22 8.91
CA ASP A 641 -8.95 -34.89 9.33
C ASP A 641 -7.49 -34.71 8.92
N ILE A 642 -7.24 -33.96 7.85
CA ILE A 642 -5.91 -33.74 7.29
C ILE A 642 -4.95 -33.16 8.33
N HIS A 643 -5.41 -32.33 9.27
CA HIS A 643 -4.56 -31.76 10.33
C HIS A 643 -4.19 -32.83 11.37
N ARG A 644 -5.08 -33.73 11.67
CA ARG A 644 -4.82 -34.89 12.54
C ARG A 644 -3.87 -35.87 11.88
N SER A 645 -4.10 -36.21 10.63
CA SER A 645 -3.21 -37.07 9.84
C SER A 645 -1.81 -36.48 9.69
N THR A 646 -1.72 -35.18 9.43
CA THR A 646 -0.43 -34.48 9.39
C THR A 646 0.27 -34.51 10.76
N ALA A 647 -0.47 -34.27 11.86
CA ALA A 647 0.08 -34.35 13.21
C ALA A 647 0.66 -35.74 13.52
N ALA A 648 -0.10 -36.80 13.23
CA ALA A 648 0.35 -38.18 13.44
C ALA A 648 1.69 -38.45 12.78
N LYS A 649 1.87 -37.97 11.52
CA LYS A 649 3.09 -38.15 10.74
C LYS A 649 4.25 -37.29 11.24
N ILE A 650 4.01 -36.01 11.52
CA ILE A 650 5.04 -35.07 12.01
C ILE A 650 5.58 -35.48 13.39
N TYR A 651 4.70 -35.89 14.29
CA TYR A 651 5.09 -36.29 15.63
C TYR A 651 5.35 -37.77 15.82
N HIS A 652 5.23 -38.56 14.73
CA HIS A 652 5.45 -40.03 14.69
C HIS A 652 4.60 -40.80 15.74
N ILE A 653 3.33 -40.43 15.88
CA ILE A 653 2.35 -41.05 16.78
C ILE A 653 1.13 -41.53 16.02
N PRO A 654 0.37 -42.51 16.54
CA PRO A 654 -0.91 -42.89 15.97
C PRO A 654 -1.91 -41.73 15.94
N GLU A 655 -2.81 -41.72 14.93
CA GLU A 655 -3.84 -40.67 14.85
C GLU A 655 -4.74 -40.60 16.09
N SER A 656 -4.96 -41.74 16.78
CA SER A 656 -5.74 -41.82 18.01
C SER A 656 -5.10 -41.04 19.20
N GLU A 657 -3.78 -40.87 19.15
CA GLU A 657 -3.01 -40.17 20.21
C GLU A 657 -2.81 -38.68 19.92
N VAL A 658 -3.30 -38.18 18.76
CA VAL A 658 -3.19 -36.77 18.42
C VAL A 658 -4.11 -35.94 19.30
N THR A 659 -3.51 -35.15 20.18
CA THR A 659 -4.22 -34.20 21.05
C THR A 659 -4.76 -32.99 20.26
N PRO A 660 -5.75 -32.24 20.80
CA PRO A 660 -6.20 -31.00 20.19
C PRO A 660 -5.06 -29.97 19.96
N GLN A 661 -4.07 -29.92 20.86
CA GLN A 661 -2.92 -29.03 20.75
C GLN A 661 -2.02 -29.42 19.57
N LEU A 662 -1.71 -30.70 19.41
CA LEU A 662 -0.92 -31.21 18.28
C LEU A 662 -1.64 -31.02 16.94
N ARG A 663 -2.96 -31.23 16.94
CA ARG A 663 -3.79 -30.92 15.76
C ARG A 663 -3.74 -29.43 15.39
N SER A 664 -3.82 -28.55 16.39
CA SER A 664 -3.71 -27.10 16.17
C SER A 664 -2.32 -26.68 15.66
N ALA A 665 -1.25 -27.26 16.23
CA ALA A 665 0.11 -27.05 15.73
C ALA A 665 0.26 -27.49 14.28
N SER A 666 -0.28 -28.68 13.92
CA SER A 666 -0.26 -29.16 12.52
C SER A 666 -1.11 -28.32 11.59
N LYS A 667 -2.21 -27.73 12.06
CA LYS A 667 -2.95 -26.71 11.29
C LYS A 667 -2.06 -25.52 10.94
N ALA A 668 -1.29 -25.01 11.91
CA ALA A 668 -0.33 -23.91 11.68
C ALA A 668 0.80 -24.32 10.70
N ILE A 669 1.25 -25.58 10.74
CA ILE A 669 2.25 -26.13 9.82
C ILE A 669 1.67 -26.21 8.40
N ASN A 670 0.50 -26.84 8.22
CA ASN A 670 -0.17 -26.98 6.92
C ASN A 670 -0.34 -25.62 6.22
N PHE A 671 -0.92 -24.65 6.91
CA PHE A 671 -1.08 -23.30 6.37
C PHE A 671 0.24 -22.56 6.23
N GLY A 672 1.15 -22.71 7.17
CA GLY A 672 2.48 -22.08 7.12
C GLY A 672 3.25 -22.46 5.88
N ILE A 673 3.26 -23.73 5.52
CA ILE A 673 3.93 -24.25 4.31
C ILE A 673 3.24 -23.74 3.07
N MET A 674 1.92 -23.90 2.99
CA MET A 674 1.13 -23.40 1.87
C MET A 674 1.39 -21.89 1.62
N TYR A 675 1.54 -21.09 2.70
CA TYR A 675 1.83 -19.66 2.60
C TYR A 675 3.34 -19.34 2.49
N GLY A 676 4.20 -20.35 2.31
CA GLY A 676 5.63 -20.18 2.10
C GLY A 676 6.38 -19.63 3.32
N LYS A 677 5.91 -19.92 4.55
CA LYS A 677 6.64 -19.59 5.78
C LYS A 677 7.87 -20.48 5.89
N GLY A 678 9.03 -19.87 6.13
CA GLY A 678 10.26 -20.62 6.45
C GLY A 678 10.33 -21.03 7.92
N ALA A 679 11.30 -21.88 8.26
CA ALA A 679 11.52 -22.45 9.60
C ALA A 679 11.54 -21.39 10.71
N TYR A 680 12.18 -20.25 10.49
CA TYR A 680 12.22 -19.15 11.47
C TYR A 680 10.85 -18.57 11.81
N SER A 681 9.98 -18.37 10.80
CA SER A 681 8.63 -17.86 11.03
C SER A 681 7.76 -18.91 11.72
N LEU A 682 7.86 -20.16 11.27
CA LEU A 682 7.11 -21.28 11.82
C LEU A 682 7.53 -21.57 13.28
N SER A 683 8.81 -21.44 13.62
CA SER A 683 9.28 -21.65 14.99
C SER A 683 8.66 -20.69 16.00
N LYS A 684 8.37 -19.45 15.58
CA LYS A 684 7.69 -18.46 16.40
C LYS A 684 6.19 -18.77 16.57
N ASP A 685 5.55 -19.24 15.50
CA ASP A 685 4.12 -19.57 15.54
C ASP A 685 3.84 -20.77 16.45
N LEU A 686 4.80 -21.70 16.54
CA LEU A 686 4.67 -22.96 17.29
C LEU A 686 5.35 -22.91 18.66
N ASP A 687 6.09 -21.83 18.97
CA ASP A 687 6.92 -21.69 20.16
C ASP A 687 7.92 -22.84 20.33
N VAL A 688 8.59 -23.19 19.22
CA VAL A 688 9.63 -24.23 19.16
C VAL A 688 10.96 -23.67 18.64
N SER A 689 12.04 -24.45 18.73
CA SER A 689 13.31 -24.05 18.14
C SER A 689 13.24 -24.02 16.61
N VAL A 690 14.06 -23.18 15.96
CA VAL A 690 14.17 -23.12 14.49
C VAL A 690 14.55 -24.49 13.90
N LYS A 691 15.36 -25.28 14.61
CA LYS A 691 15.76 -26.62 14.18
C LYS A 691 14.59 -27.61 14.18
N GLU A 692 13.71 -27.54 15.18
CA GLU A 692 12.49 -28.35 15.25
C GLU A 692 11.51 -27.95 14.17
N ALA A 693 11.29 -26.65 13.95
CA ALA A 693 10.45 -26.14 12.88
C ALA A 693 10.97 -26.57 11.50
N ASP A 694 12.29 -26.61 11.27
CA ASP A 694 12.90 -27.09 10.04
C ASP A 694 12.66 -28.60 9.85
N ALA A 695 12.78 -29.37 10.93
CA ALA A 695 12.45 -30.80 10.91
C ALA A 695 10.97 -31.05 10.57
N PHE A 696 10.04 -30.26 11.11
CA PHE A 696 8.61 -30.35 10.78
C PHE A 696 8.33 -30.01 9.32
N LEU A 697 8.95 -28.94 8.79
CA LEU A 697 8.86 -28.59 7.37
C LEU A 697 9.31 -29.75 6.48
N LYS A 698 10.47 -30.33 6.79
CA LYS A 698 11.04 -31.43 6.03
C LYS A 698 10.13 -32.66 6.07
N THR A 699 9.67 -33.07 7.26
CA THR A 699 8.76 -34.22 7.42
C THR A 699 7.45 -34.01 6.64
N TYR A 700 6.93 -32.78 6.60
CA TYR A 700 5.74 -32.45 5.84
C TYR A 700 5.99 -32.63 4.32
N LEU A 701 7.05 -32.07 3.79
CA LEU A 701 7.39 -32.15 2.37
C LEU A 701 7.74 -33.58 1.95
N ASP A 702 8.41 -34.36 2.84
CA ASP A 702 8.64 -35.79 2.62
C ASP A 702 7.33 -36.59 2.62
N THR A 703 6.30 -36.13 3.37
CA THR A 703 4.98 -36.76 3.42
C THR A 703 4.14 -36.44 2.19
N PHE A 704 4.28 -35.22 1.65
CA PHE A 704 3.53 -34.70 0.50
C PHE A 704 4.49 -34.22 -0.59
N PRO A 705 5.21 -35.14 -1.27
CA PRO A 705 6.34 -34.79 -2.15
C PRO A 705 5.92 -33.99 -3.38
N LYS A 706 4.67 -34.17 -3.87
CA LYS A 706 4.17 -33.41 -5.01
C LYS A 706 3.85 -31.96 -4.65
N VAL A 707 3.66 -31.64 -3.35
CA VAL A 707 3.47 -30.27 -2.88
C VAL A 707 4.75 -29.45 -3.04
N ASP A 708 5.91 -30.02 -2.68
CA ASP A 708 7.20 -29.31 -2.86
C ASP A 708 7.49 -29.06 -4.34
N GLY A 709 7.32 -30.08 -5.20
CA GLY A 709 7.46 -29.91 -6.65
C GLY A 709 6.61 -28.78 -7.20
N TYR A 710 5.33 -28.78 -6.86
CA TYR A 710 4.40 -27.73 -7.26
C TYR A 710 4.84 -26.32 -6.79
N MET A 711 5.32 -26.20 -5.54
CA MET A 711 5.78 -24.92 -5.00
C MET A 711 6.99 -24.37 -5.76
N GLN A 712 7.92 -25.24 -6.21
CA GLN A 712 9.05 -24.86 -7.03
C GLN A 712 8.61 -24.48 -8.46
N ASP A 713 7.73 -25.27 -9.04
CA ASP A 713 7.19 -25.04 -10.38
C ASP A 713 6.43 -23.70 -10.48
N CYS A 714 5.64 -23.35 -9.45
CA CYS A 714 4.98 -22.05 -9.38
C CYS A 714 5.96 -20.87 -9.46
N ILE A 715 7.09 -20.96 -8.74
CA ILE A 715 8.11 -19.90 -8.76
C ILE A 715 8.80 -19.87 -10.13
N ALA A 716 9.19 -21.02 -10.67
CA ALA A 716 9.84 -21.11 -11.97
C ALA A 716 8.95 -20.52 -13.08
N HIS A 717 7.69 -20.93 -13.10
CA HIS A 717 6.70 -20.45 -14.05
C HIS A 717 6.44 -18.95 -13.93
N ALA A 718 6.31 -18.44 -12.68
CA ALA A 718 6.14 -17.02 -12.43
C ALA A 718 7.35 -16.18 -12.86
N LYS A 719 8.58 -16.72 -12.72
CA LYS A 719 9.81 -16.06 -13.23
C LYS A 719 9.85 -16.02 -14.74
N GLU A 720 9.36 -17.07 -15.41
CA GLU A 720 9.34 -17.16 -16.88
C GLU A 720 8.25 -16.26 -17.49
N LYS A 721 7.02 -16.31 -16.95
CA LYS A 721 5.87 -15.58 -17.50
C LYS A 721 5.68 -14.18 -16.94
N GLY A 722 6.27 -13.83 -15.80
CA GLY A 722 6.07 -12.58 -15.10
C GLY A 722 4.79 -12.51 -14.26
N TYR A 723 3.96 -13.55 -14.28
CA TYR A 723 2.71 -13.63 -13.53
C TYR A 723 2.39 -15.05 -13.06
N VAL A 724 1.44 -15.16 -12.14
CA VAL A 724 0.76 -16.40 -11.76
C VAL A 724 -0.73 -16.31 -12.07
N GLU A 725 -1.40 -17.46 -12.19
CA GLU A 725 -2.83 -17.52 -12.48
C GLU A 725 -3.57 -18.54 -11.61
N THR A 726 -4.86 -18.30 -11.40
CA THR A 726 -5.78 -19.27 -10.77
C THR A 726 -6.22 -20.34 -11.76
N LEU A 727 -6.90 -21.37 -11.27
CA LEU A 727 -7.53 -22.40 -12.14
C LEU A 727 -8.60 -21.82 -13.08
N PHE A 728 -9.08 -20.61 -12.82
CA PHE A 728 -10.04 -19.90 -13.67
C PHE A 728 -9.37 -18.87 -14.61
N GLY A 729 -8.03 -18.77 -14.59
CA GLY A 729 -7.29 -17.87 -15.46
C GLY A 729 -7.16 -16.43 -14.94
N ARG A 730 -7.52 -16.14 -13.68
CA ARG A 730 -7.24 -14.85 -13.05
C ARG A 730 -5.75 -14.67 -12.90
N ARG A 731 -5.21 -13.56 -13.40
CA ARG A 731 -3.77 -13.30 -13.40
C ARG A 731 -3.35 -12.29 -12.35
N ARG A 732 -2.15 -12.52 -11.82
CA ARG A 732 -1.45 -11.56 -10.96
C ARG A 732 -0.01 -11.42 -11.41
N ALA A 733 0.38 -10.25 -11.90
CA ALA A 733 1.76 -9.93 -12.21
C ALA A 733 2.62 -9.92 -10.93
N LEU A 734 3.87 -10.40 -11.02
CA LEU A 734 4.82 -10.51 -9.90
C LEU A 734 6.18 -9.92 -10.27
N PRO A 735 6.26 -8.59 -10.49
CA PRO A 735 7.52 -7.92 -10.80
C PRO A 735 8.55 -8.06 -9.68
N GLU A 736 8.13 -8.33 -8.44
CA GLU A 736 8.99 -8.56 -7.28
C GLU A 736 9.98 -9.72 -7.49
N LEU A 737 9.66 -10.69 -8.33
CA LEU A 737 10.53 -11.85 -8.61
C LEU A 737 11.81 -11.46 -9.37
N ALA A 738 11.80 -10.37 -10.11
CA ALA A 738 12.95 -9.84 -10.83
C ALA A 738 13.84 -8.93 -9.95
N SER A 739 13.44 -8.62 -8.72
CA SER A 739 14.18 -7.71 -7.84
C SER A 739 15.53 -8.29 -7.39
N SER A 740 16.57 -7.47 -7.41
CA SER A 740 17.87 -7.78 -6.83
C SER A 740 17.84 -7.86 -5.30
N ASN A 741 16.85 -7.17 -4.68
CA ASN A 741 16.65 -7.21 -3.23
C ASN A 741 16.06 -8.56 -2.79
N PHE A 742 16.82 -9.28 -1.96
CA PHE A 742 16.43 -10.59 -1.45
C PHE A 742 15.07 -10.60 -0.74
N GLN A 743 14.76 -9.58 0.08
CA GLN A 743 13.48 -9.53 0.82
C GLN A 743 12.28 -9.31 -0.11
N VAL A 744 12.43 -8.47 -1.13
CA VAL A 744 11.40 -8.22 -2.14
C VAL A 744 11.18 -9.49 -2.96
N ARG A 745 12.26 -10.09 -3.46
CA ARG A 745 12.21 -11.36 -4.22
C ARG A 745 11.58 -12.49 -3.41
N ALA A 746 11.98 -12.66 -2.15
CA ALA A 746 11.39 -13.66 -1.26
C ALA A 746 9.89 -13.40 -0.99
N SER A 747 9.46 -12.13 -0.99
CA SER A 747 8.03 -11.78 -0.94
C SER A 747 7.32 -12.18 -2.23
N GLY A 748 7.92 -11.93 -3.40
CA GLY A 748 7.40 -12.37 -4.70
C GLY A 748 7.26 -13.88 -4.78
N GLU A 749 8.24 -14.65 -4.29
CA GLU A 749 8.19 -16.12 -4.24
C GLU A 749 7.04 -16.64 -3.35
N ARG A 750 6.78 -15.99 -2.21
CA ARG A 750 5.61 -16.32 -1.38
C ARG A 750 4.30 -16.03 -2.13
N MET A 751 4.21 -14.88 -2.80
CA MET A 751 3.02 -14.54 -3.59
C MET A 751 2.80 -15.52 -4.75
N ALA A 752 3.86 -15.98 -5.39
CA ALA A 752 3.79 -16.97 -6.47
C ALA A 752 3.17 -18.30 -6.01
N ARG A 753 3.49 -18.75 -4.81
CA ARG A 753 2.92 -19.99 -4.22
C ARG A 753 1.48 -19.81 -3.77
N ASN A 754 1.15 -18.66 -3.15
CA ASN A 754 -0.15 -18.43 -2.51
C ASN A 754 -1.26 -18.08 -3.50
N THR A 755 -0.95 -17.21 -4.47
CA THR A 755 -1.98 -16.62 -5.33
C THR A 755 -2.81 -17.66 -6.10
N PRO A 756 -2.22 -18.73 -6.69
CA PRO A 756 -3.01 -19.74 -7.39
C PRO A 756 -4.03 -20.44 -6.48
N ILE A 757 -3.68 -20.70 -5.23
CA ILE A 757 -4.55 -21.41 -4.27
C ILE A 757 -5.61 -20.46 -3.71
N GLN A 758 -5.18 -19.33 -3.13
CA GLN A 758 -6.11 -18.38 -2.52
C GLN A 758 -7.03 -17.72 -3.55
N GLY A 759 -6.47 -17.40 -4.74
CA GLY A 759 -7.26 -16.84 -5.81
C GLY A 759 -8.29 -17.84 -6.37
N THR A 760 -7.94 -19.12 -6.50
CA THR A 760 -8.88 -20.15 -6.90
C THR A 760 -9.99 -20.34 -5.87
N ALA A 761 -9.68 -20.29 -4.56
CA ALA A 761 -10.69 -20.31 -3.51
C ALA A 761 -11.64 -19.10 -3.60
N ALA A 762 -11.08 -17.90 -3.85
CA ALA A 762 -11.90 -16.71 -4.07
C ALA A 762 -12.79 -16.82 -5.31
N ASP A 763 -12.30 -17.40 -6.40
CA ASP A 763 -13.07 -17.61 -7.62
C ASP A 763 -14.21 -18.64 -7.39
N ILE A 764 -13.96 -19.71 -6.63
CA ILE A 764 -14.96 -20.71 -6.27
C ILE A 764 -16.11 -20.08 -5.47
N ILE A 765 -15.80 -19.32 -4.41
CA ILE A 765 -16.85 -18.69 -3.59
C ILE A 765 -17.65 -17.68 -4.40
N LYS A 766 -17.03 -16.93 -5.30
CA LYS A 766 -17.71 -15.99 -6.20
C LYS A 766 -18.72 -16.69 -7.12
N LEU A 767 -18.32 -17.80 -7.73
CA LEU A 767 -19.23 -18.60 -8.54
C LEU A 767 -20.36 -19.20 -7.69
N ALA A 768 -20.05 -19.72 -6.51
CA ALA A 768 -21.06 -20.23 -5.59
C ALA A 768 -22.09 -19.14 -5.21
N MET A 769 -21.63 -17.89 -4.94
CA MET A 769 -22.53 -16.76 -4.69
C MET A 769 -23.48 -16.50 -5.87
N VAL A 770 -22.97 -16.51 -7.10
CA VAL A 770 -23.77 -16.30 -8.31
C VAL A 770 -24.79 -17.42 -8.46
N HIS A 771 -24.41 -18.68 -8.31
CA HIS A 771 -25.29 -19.84 -8.43
C HIS A 771 -26.36 -19.86 -7.33
N VAL A 772 -25.99 -19.65 -6.08
CA VAL A 772 -26.93 -19.57 -4.95
C VAL A 772 -27.96 -18.45 -5.18
N TRP A 773 -27.49 -17.23 -5.50
CA TRP A 773 -28.38 -16.10 -5.76
C TRP A 773 -29.36 -16.39 -6.91
N GLN A 774 -28.86 -16.95 -8.02
CA GLN A 774 -29.69 -17.30 -9.18
C GLN A 774 -30.75 -18.36 -8.82
N ARG A 775 -30.34 -19.42 -8.12
CA ARG A 775 -31.22 -20.50 -7.74
C ARG A 775 -32.30 -20.09 -6.76
N LEU A 776 -31.98 -19.25 -5.76
CA LEU A 776 -32.99 -18.68 -4.86
C LEU A 776 -34.09 -17.93 -5.62
N ARG A 777 -33.74 -17.22 -6.68
CA ARG A 777 -34.68 -16.49 -7.54
C ARG A 777 -35.46 -17.41 -8.48
N ASP A 778 -34.81 -18.36 -9.10
CA ASP A 778 -35.44 -19.31 -10.03
C ASP A 778 -36.49 -20.19 -9.32
N GLU A 779 -36.20 -20.61 -8.09
CA GLU A 779 -37.15 -21.32 -7.23
C GLU A 779 -38.17 -20.37 -6.55
N LYS A 780 -38.10 -19.04 -6.82
CA LYS A 780 -38.98 -17.97 -6.30
C LYS A 780 -39.05 -17.93 -4.78
N LEU A 781 -37.94 -18.20 -4.10
CA LEU A 781 -37.83 -18.15 -2.66
C LEU A 781 -37.79 -16.69 -2.16
N GLN A 782 -38.25 -16.47 -0.92
CA GLN A 782 -38.12 -15.20 -0.23
C GLN A 782 -36.75 -15.06 0.44
N ALA A 783 -36.02 -16.15 0.57
CA ALA A 783 -34.67 -16.16 1.13
C ALA A 783 -33.72 -15.23 0.37
N ARG A 784 -32.76 -14.62 1.09
CA ARG A 784 -31.84 -13.57 0.58
C ARG A 784 -30.41 -13.84 1.03
N LEU A 785 -29.44 -13.79 0.10
CA LEU A 785 -28.02 -13.80 0.42
C LEU A 785 -27.65 -12.45 1.04
N LEU A 786 -27.09 -12.49 2.24
CA LEU A 786 -26.77 -11.27 3.03
C LEU A 786 -25.29 -10.92 3.07
N LEU A 787 -24.44 -11.94 3.25
CA LEU A 787 -23.02 -11.71 3.54
C LEU A 787 -22.16 -12.85 3.02
N GLN A 788 -20.97 -12.51 2.59
CA GLN A 788 -19.86 -13.43 2.34
C GLN A 788 -18.69 -13.03 3.25
N VAL A 789 -18.16 -13.97 4.04
CA VAL A 789 -17.00 -13.77 4.91
C VAL A 789 -16.02 -14.92 4.69
N HIS A 790 -14.81 -14.62 4.20
CA HIS A 790 -13.79 -15.61 3.88
C HIS A 790 -14.30 -16.69 2.90
N ASP A 791 -14.63 -17.88 3.41
CA ASP A 791 -15.18 -19.06 2.71
C ASP A 791 -16.62 -19.41 3.13
N GLU A 792 -17.30 -18.49 3.82
CA GLU A 792 -18.63 -18.60 4.42
C GLU A 792 -19.67 -17.77 3.64
N LEU A 793 -20.87 -18.32 3.43
CA LEU A 793 -22.04 -17.64 2.87
C LEU A 793 -23.20 -17.66 3.87
N ILE A 794 -23.83 -16.48 4.09
CA ILE A 794 -24.94 -16.31 5.02
C ILE A 794 -26.19 -15.89 4.26
N VAL A 795 -27.24 -16.67 4.40
CA VAL A 795 -28.57 -16.45 3.80
C VAL A 795 -29.60 -16.27 4.89
N GLU A 796 -30.42 -15.24 4.79
CA GLU A 796 -31.63 -15.07 5.61
C GLU A 796 -32.82 -15.73 4.91
N ALA A 797 -33.55 -16.61 5.61
CA ALA A 797 -34.63 -17.39 5.05
C ALA A 797 -35.85 -17.42 5.97
N PRO A 798 -37.11 -17.33 5.46
CA PRO A 798 -38.30 -17.65 6.23
C PRO A 798 -38.20 -19.06 6.85
N ASP A 799 -38.76 -19.24 8.03
CA ASP A 799 -38.75 -20.52 8.74
C ASP A 799 -39.24 -21.69 7.87
N SER A 800 -40.16 -21.45 6.92
CA SER A 800 -40.67 -22.44 5.97
C SER A 800 -39.72 -22.80 4.84
N GLU A 801 -38.70 -21.99 4.57
CA GLU A 801 -37.74 -22.19 3.46
C GLU A 801 -36.38 -22.71 3.93
N VAL A 802 -36.11 -22.76 5.24
CA VAL A 802 -34.78 -23.05 5.82
C VAL A 802 -34.22 -24.38 5.27
N ASP A 803 -35.00 -25.49 5.26
CA ASP A 803 -34.49 -26.77 4.78
C ASP A 803 -34.18 -26.74 3.28
N THR A 804 -34.96 -26.01 2.49
CA THR A 804 -34.70 -25.81 1.06
C THR A 804 -33.42 -25.01 0.85
N VAL A 805 -33.23 -23.93 1.61
CA VAL A 805 -32.04 -23.08 1.53
C VAL A 805 -30.79 -23.82 1.96
N ARG A 806 -30.86 -24.64 3.03
CA ARG A 806 -29.72 -25.48 3.44
C ARG A 806 -29.27 -26.40 2.30
N ARG A 807 -30.24 -27.07 1.64
CA ARG A 807 -29.98 -27.95 0.50
C ARG A 807 -29.37 -27.15 -0.68
N ILE A 808 -29.91 -25.98 -1.00
CA ILE A 808 -29.37 -25.11 -2.07
C ILE A 808 -27.95 -24.72 -1.79
N LEU A 809 -27.65 -24.18 -0.60
CA LEU A 809 -26.30 -23.80 -0.21
C LEU A 809 -25.33 -24.96 -0.34
N GLN A 810 -25.69 -26.15 0.21
CA GLN A 810 -24.84 -27.31 0.14
C GLN A 810 -24.59 -27.74 -1.32
N GLU A 811 -25.65 -27.87 -2.12
CA GLU A 811 -25.54 -28.34 -3.51
C GLU A 811 -24.73 -27.35 -4.37
N GLU A 812 -25.03 -26.04 -4.30
CA GLU A 812 -24.36 -25.04 -5.14
C GLU A 812 -22.92 -24.80 -4.73
N MET A 813 -22.60 -24.85 -3.44
CA MET A 813 -21.22 -24.69 -2.98
C MET A 813 -20.39 -25.96 -3.24
N GLU A 814 -20.89 -27.14 -2.97
CA GLU A 814 -20.13 -28.38 -3.12
C GLU A 814 -19.93 -28.80 -4.59
N HIS A 815 -20.87 -28.46 -5.50
CA HIS A 815 -20.82 -28.83 -6.89
C HIS A 815 -20.47 -27.74 -7.88
N VAL A 816 -20.04 -26.55 -7.37
CA VAL A 816 -19.65 -25.41 -8.21
C VAL A 816 -18.49 -25.76 -9.15
N VAL A 817 -17.62 -26.70 -8.75
CA VAL A 817 -16.53 -27.27 -9.54
C VAL A 817 -16.43 -28.79 -9.30
N HIS A 818 -15.82 -29.48 -10.25
CA HIS A 818 -15.57 -30.92 -10.13
C HIS A 818 -14.07 -31.19 -10.07
N TYR A 819 -13.54 -31.35 -8.86
CA TYR A 819 -12.13 -31.60 -8.60
C TYR A 819 -11.87 -33.08 -8.25
N SER A 820 -10.59 -33.47 -8.20
CA SER A 820 -10.17 -34.81 -7.78
C SER A 820 -10.49 -35.12 -6.31
N VAL A 821 -10.74 -34.08 -5.52
CA VAL A 821 -11.25 -34.18 -4.16
C VAL A 821 -12.55 -33.37 -4.06
N PRO A 822 -13.59 -33.87 -3.39
CA PRO A 822 -14.85 -33.15 -3.28
C PRO A 822 -14.67 -31.89 -2.41
N LEU A 823 -15.36 -30.80 -2.78
CA LEU A 823 -15.60 -29.70 -1.85
C LEU A 823 -16.71 -30.13 -0.90
N THR A 824 -16.61 -29.79 0.36
CA THR A 824 -17.61 -30.07 1.39
C THR A 824 -17.91 -28.82 2.19
N THR A 825 -19.16 -28.67 2.61
CA THR A 825 -19.61 -27.54 3.43
C THR A 825 -20.20 -28.00 4.76
N GLU A 826 -20.01 -27.19 5.79
CA GLU A 826 -20.74 -27.31 7.05
C GLU A 826 -21.87 -26.28 7.02
N VAL A 827 -23.12 -26.73 7.24
CA VAL A 827 -24.30 -25.88 7.14
C VAL A 827 -25.03 -25.84 8.48
N GLY A 828 -25.00 -24.67 9.12
CA GLY A 828 -25.69 -24.36 10.36
C GLY A 828 -26.90 -23.45 10.17
N THR A 829 -27.74 -23.36 11.22
CA THR A 829 -28.93 -22.48 11.23
C THR A 829 -29.13 -21.89 12.62
N GLY A 830 -29.61 -20.64 12.69
CA GLY A 830 -29.86 -19.98 13.96
C GLY A 830 -30.63 -18.67 13.78
N LYS A 831 -31.04 -18.09 14.90
CA LYS A 831 -31.66 -16.74 14.91
C LYS A 831 -30.61 -15.64 14.87
N THR A 832 -29.38 -15.94 15.22
CA THR A 832 -28.24 -15.04 15.18
C THR A 832 -27.12 -15.66 14.36
N TRP A 833 -26.20 -14.84 13.88
CA TRP A 833 -25.01 -15.33 13.17
C TRP A 833 -24.15 -16.25 14.07
N LEU A 834 -24.05 -15.93 15.37
CA LEU A 834 -23.31 -16.78 16.31
C LEU A 834 -23.92 -18.19 16.45
N GLU A 835 -25.25 -18.31 16.41
CA GLU A 835 -25.94 -19.60 16.51
C GLU A 835 -25.89 -20.41 15.18
N ALA A 836 -25.86 -19.70 14.07
CA ALA A 836 -25.83 -20.31 12.73
C ALA A 836 -24.45 -20.85 12.35
N HIS A 837 -23.36 -20.29 12.90
CA HIS A 837 -21.95 -20.61 12.60
C HIS A 837 -21.42 -21.83 13.43
#